data_7d1445a70d388cbec3293ffffa0dce26
#
_entry.id   7d1445a70d388cbec3293ffffa0dce26
#
_cell.length_a   1.000
_cell.length_b   1.000
_cell.length_c   1.000
_cell.angle_alpha   90.00
_cell.angle_beta   90.00
_cell.angle_gamma   90.00
#
_symmetry.space_group_name_H-M   'P 1'
#
loop_
_entity.id
_entity.type
_entity.pdbx_description
1 polymer ?
#
loop_
_entity_poly.entity_id
_entity_poly.type
_entity_poly.pdbx_seq_one_letter_code
_entity_poly.pdbx_strand_id
1 'polypeptide(L)'
;MKKTILIVLLSIIFQSVFSQSEKYPVFKSCDSLTISAKDCFKNQVTEAVISEFKIPKIVKTENYKGTFNIVFLVSKVGHFKVIYVNTPYKEIKEEVIRVFNTFPTIKSAQYNNHTIEMQFVFPFSIPLNSNSEEEKLVEIQKNTPTILRKEIPIKSIQKTTLYPEHKSELNIPYTNMEYNRYDYYLNQANNTHTSVKPYIYSEVDKTVDLDALKNQYFKPKKSWLGRKLFNEHMGYVKGKDYWFTIDPGIDLQTGNDNKGTKTYNNTRSIHINGAIGKNLSFSTSFYESQGRFADYVNRYAESIRPDGGNPAIIPGRGIAKDFNGNAYDYPVAEAYISYTPTKHFNFQFGRGKNFIGDGYRSLFLSDVASPYPYFKVTTTFWKIKYTNLLMWMQDVRPELTVDGAYKQKFMAMHYLDWNVTKKLNLGFFETVIWDDTNNRGLDVNYLNPLIFYNSIEFSTGSRAGNTLLGVSLKYKLKNMLFYSQFLLDDFKGSEMTKNNGWWGNKNGIQLGVKYYNAFNIKNLFLQAEYNSVRPYTYSHDELNYNFGHDNQPLAHLWGANFKEFIGIANYSIDRLYANVKIVVGKKGFDFNNGTDNFSYGGNVFADNDNRVSDYGNNIGQGNKVTIFIGDFQTGYLVNPATNLKLFVNFTYRNFDINQPTNAFETSNSTWISIGLKTDLFNWYFDF
;
A
#
# COMPACT_ATOMS: atom_id res chain seq x y z
N MET A 1 -16.35 -36.74 26.24
CA MET A 1 -17.07 -35.47 26.27
C MET A 1 -16.36 -34.33 25.54
N LYS A 2 -15.03 -34.06 25.66
CA LYS A 2 -14.36 -32.93 24.99
C LYS A 2 -14.29 -33.03 23.44
N LYS A 3 -14.23 -34.24 22.85
CA LYS A 3 -14.22 -34.42 21.37
C LYS A 3 -15.60 -34.27 20.74
N THR A 4 -16.68 -34.57 21.46
CA THR A 4 -18.05 -34.44 20.98
C THR A 4 -18.51 -32.97 20.94
N ILE A 5 -18.06 -32.14 21.87
CA ILE A 5 -18.36 -30.71 21.92
C ILE A 5 -17.69 -29.97 20.76
N LEU A 6 -16.48 -30.37 20.37
CA LEU A 6 -15.76 -29.75 19.23
C LEU A 6 -16.44 -30.07 17.89
N ILE A 7 -16.99 -31.29 17.74
CA ILE A 7 -17.70 -31.67 16.52
C ILE A 7 -19.06 -30.96 16.43
N VAL A 8 -19.75 -30.74 17.55
CA VAL A 8 -21.01 -29.98 17.59
C VAL A 8 -20.78 -28.53 17.33
N LEU A 9 -19.70 -27.92 17.85
CA LEU A 9 -19.33 -26.52 17.52
C LEU A 9 -18.93 -26.34 16.05
N LEU A 10 -18.21 -27.28 15.46
CA LEU A 10 -17.89 -27.29 14.03
C LEU A 10 -19.15 -27.50 13.15
N SER A 11 -20.13 -28.30 13.58
CA SER A 11 -21.36 -28.49 12.82
C SER A 11 -22.31 -27.29 12.89
N ILE A 12 -22.28 -26.50 13.96
CA ILE A 12 -23.07 -25.25 14.09
C ILE A 12 -22.47 -24.12 13.19
N ILE A 13 -21.14 -24.10 13.01
CA ILE A 13 -20.50 -23.14 12.10
C ILE A 13 -20.77 -23.49 10.62
N PHE A 14 -21.03 -24.75 10.29
CA PHE A 14 -21.34 -25.18 8.92
C PHE A 14 -22.81 -25.00 8.50
N GLN A 15 -23.73 -24.66 9.40
CA GLN A 15 -25.16 -24.52 9.06
C GLN A 15 -25.59 -23.09 8.69
N SER A 16 -24.70 -22.11 8.68
CA SER A 16 -25.03 -20.72 8.28
C SER A 16 -24.43 -20.29 6.93
N VAL A 17 -24.07 -21.22 6.06
CA VAL A 17 -23.84 -20.91 4.65
C VAL A 17 -25.19 -20.88 3.95
N PHE A 18 -25.94 -19.82 4.12
CA PHE A 18 -27.03 -19.49 3.18
C PHE A 18 -26.38 -19.28 1.82
N SER A 19 -26.51 -20.25 0.93
CA SER A 19 -26.23 -20.12 -0.47
C SER A 19 -27.04 -18.94 -1.00
N GLN A 20 -26.39 -17.81 -1.28
CA GLN A 20 -27.00 -16.70 -1.98
C GLN A 20 -27.38 -17.21 -3.36
N SER A 21 -28.65 -17.48 -3.62
CA SER A 21 -29.12 -18.01 -4.89
C SER A 21 -29.36 -16.86 -5.87
N GLU A 22 -28.41 -16.66 -6.77
CA GLU A 22 -28.56 -15.82 -7.94
C GLU A 22 -29.14 -16.65 -9.09
N LYS A 23 -30.26 -16.22 -9.67
CA LYS A 23 -30.90 -16.86 -10.81
C LYS A 23 -30.79 -15.95 -12.03
N TYR A 24 -30.29 -16.50 -13.12
CA TYR A 24 -30.19 -15.81 -14.41
C TYR A 24 -31.58 -15.52 -15.01
N PRO A 25 -31.68 -14.53 -15.93
CA PRO A 25 -32.89 -14.37 -16.74
C PRO A 25 -33.14 -15.62 -17.58
N VAL A 26 -34.40 -16.00 -17.76
CA VAL A 26 -34.76 -17.25 -18.43
C VAL A 26 -35.76 -17.02 -19.54
N PHE A 27 -35.44 -17.47 -20.77
CA PHE A 27 -36.41 -17.55 -21.87
C PHE A 27 -37.43 -18.66 -21.59
N LYS A 28 -38.65 -18.53 -22.04
CA LYS A 28 -39.69 -19.56 -21.88
C LYS A 28 -39.27 -20.93 -22.47
N SER A 29 -38.47 -20.93 -23.51
CA SER A 29 -37.89 -22.14 -24.14
C SER A 29 -36.87 -22.86 -23.26
N CYS A 30 -36.36 -22.23 -22.21
CA CYS A 30 -35.33 -22.78 -21.32
C CYS A 30 -35.90 -23.52 -20.08
N ASP A 31 -37.20 -23.41 -19.81
CA ASP A 31 -37.81 -23.98 -18.59
C ASP A 31 -37.83 -25.52 -18.55
N SER A 32 -37.61 -26.21 -19.71
CA SER A 32 -37.66 -27.65 -19.86
C SER A 32 -36.33 -28.34 -20.23
N LEU A 33 -35.23 -27.60 -20.27
CA LEU A 33 -33.91 -28.07 -20.73
C LEU A 33 -33.00 -28.55 -19.59
N THR A 34 -32.19 -29.58 -19.88
CA THR A 34 -31.20 -30.15 -18.95
C THR A 34 -29.92 -29.29 -18.79
N ILE A 35 -29.80 -28.22 -19.55
CA ILE A 35 -28.67 -27.29 -19.52
C ILE A 35 -28.88 -26.18 -18.47
N SER A 36 -27.80 -25.56 -18.00
CA SER A 36 -27.90 -24.49 -17.01
C SER A 36 -28.69 -23.27 -17.56
N ALA A 37 -29.46 -22.59 -16.71
CA ALA A 37 -30.20 -21.38 -17.09
C ALA A 37 -29.28 -20.31 -17.73
N LYS A 38 -28.04 -20.23 -17.29
CA LYS A 38 -27.00 -19.33 -17.82
C LYS A 38 -26.62 -19.68 -19.24
N ASP A 39 -26.36 -20.96 -19.52
CA ASP A 39 -25.94 -21.40 -20.85
C ASP A 39 -27.12 -21.36 -21.83
N CYS A 40 -28.32 -21.69 -21.38
CA CYS A 40 -29.51 -21.55 -22.20
C CYS A 40 -29.79 -20.10 -22.59
N PHE A 41 -29.71 -19.17 -21.61
CA PHE A 41 -29.86 -17.72 -21.87
C PHE A 41 -28.84 -17.24 -22.89
N LYS A 42 -27.57 -17.65 -22.74
CA LYS A 42 -26.50 -17.29 -23.67
C LYS A 42 -26.78 -17.77 -25.09
N ASN A 43 -27.15 -19.05 -25.24
CA ASN A 43 -27.42 -19.66 -26.55
C ASN A 43 -28.61 -18.98 -27.24
N GLN A 44 -29.69 -18.73 -26.52
CA GLN A 44 -30.87 -18.07 -27.06
C GLN A 44 -30.60 -16.62 -27.53
N VAL A 45 -29.81 -15.85 -26.77
CA VAL A 45 -29.38 -14.50 -27.18
C VAL A 45 -28.49 -14.59 -28.42
N THR A 46 -27.55 -15.54 -28.46
CA THR A 46 -26.66 -15.73 -29.61
C THR A 46 -27.43 -16.09 -30.88
N GLU A 47 -28.30 -17.07 -30.79
CA GLU A 47 -29.14 -17.51 -31.94
C GLU A 47 -30.04 -16.40 -32.42
N ALA A 48 -30.72 -15.68 -31.53
CA ALA A 48 -31.61 -14.58 -31.89
C ALA A 48 -30.84 -13.41 -32.56
N VAL A 49 -29.65 -13.07 -32.08
CA VAL A 49 -28.84 -12.02 -32.69
C VAL A 49 -28.34 -12.47 -34.08
N ILE A 50 -27.84 -13.69 -34.19
CA ILE A 50 -27.31 -14.19 -35.50
C ILE A 50 -28.41 -14.31 -36.53
N SER A 51 -29.62 -14.78 -36.16
CA SER A 51 -30.74 -14.96 -37.09
C SER A 51 -31.35 -13.66 -37.59
N GLU A 52 -31.42 -12.63 -36.71
CA GLU A 52 -32.13 -11.38 -36.99
C GLU A 52 -31.24 -10.22 -37.48
N PHE A 53 -29.92 -10.33 -37.28
CA PHE A 53 -28.97 -9.26 -37.60
C PHE A 53 -28.69 -9.18 -39.08
N LYS A 54 -28.93 -8.03 -39.67
CA LYS A 54 -28.65 -7.75 -41.09
C LYS A 54 -27.44 -6.87 -41.22
N ILE A 55 -26.37 -7.39 -41.83
CA ILE A 55 -25.14 -6.61 -42.05
C ILE A 55 -25.46 -5.37 -42.91
N PRO A 56 -25.25 -4.13 -42.40
CA PRO A 56 -25.52 -2.90 -43.13
C PRO A 56 -24.74 -2.80 -44.46
N LYS A 57 -25.32 -2.10 -45.44
CA LYS A 57 -24.72 -1.99 -46.78
C LYS A 57 -23.31 -1.42 -46.73
N ILE A 58 -23.08 -0.36 -45.96
CA ILE A 58 -21.77 0.28 -45.81
C ILE A 58 -20.69 -0.69 -45.31
N VAL A 59 -21.03 -1.54 -44.36
CA VAL A 59 -20.15 -2.56 -43.79
C VAL A 59 -19.76 -3.62 -44.80
N LYS A 60 -20.70 -3.97 -45.72
CA LYS A 60 -20.44 -4.88 -46.84
C LYS A 60 -19.56 -4.22 -47.91
N THR A 61 -19.81 -2.95 -48.22
CA THR A 61 -19.06 -2.19 -49.24
C THR A 61 -17.61 -1.99 -48.81
N GLU A 62 -17.37 -1.72 -47.55
CA GLU A 62 -16.03 -1.53 -46.99
C GLU A 62 -15.34 -2.85 -46.59
N ASN A 63 -16.00 -4.00 -46.83
CA ASN A 63 -15.48 -5.34 -46.48
C ASN A 63 -14.96 -5.43 -45.03
N TYR A 64 -15.68 -4.78 -44.12
CA TYR A 64 -15.29 -4.73 -42.71
C TYR A 64 -15.35 -6.11 -42.07
N LYS A 65 -14.25 -6.49 -41.36
CA LYS A 65 -14.14 -7.72 -40.55
C LYS A 65 -13.66 -7.32 -39.19
N GLY A 66 -14.38 -7.72 -38.13
CA GLY A 66 -13.98 -7.38 -36.79
C GLY A 66 -14.98 -7.88 -35.75
N THR A 67 -14.53 -7.85 -34.48
CA THR A 67 -15.36 -8.19 -33.33
C THR A 67 -15.62 -6.92 -32.51
N PHE A 68 -16.88 -6.71 -32.11
CA PHE A 68 -17.28 -5.61 -31.25
C PHE A 68 -18.17 -6.12 -30.10
N ASN A 69 -18.24 -5.37 -29.02
CA ASN A 69 -19.03 -5.76 -27.85
C ASN A 69 -20.35 -4.99 -27.80
N ILE A 70 -21.42 -5.72 -27.56
CA ILE A 70 -22.77 -5.20 -27.30
C ILE A 70 -22.98 -5.28 -25.77
N VAL A 71 -23.22 -4.13 -25.14
CA VAL A 71 -23.58 -4.04 -23.73
C VAL A 71 -25.07 -3.82 -23.62
N PHE A 72 -25.80 -4.74 -22.97
CA PHE A 72 -27.23 -4.63 -22.78
C PHE A 72 -27.64 -5.04 -21.35
N LEU A 73 -28.83 -4.65 -20.93
CA LEU A 73 -29.44 -5.07 -19.68
C LEU A 73 -30.76 -5.81 -19.93
N VAL A 74 -31.07 -6.71 -19.03
CA VAL A 74 -32.43 -7.26 -18.85
C VAL A 74 -33.04 -6.57 -17.64
N SER A 75 -34.16 -5.85 -17.84
CA SER A 75 -34.84 -5.10 -16.79
C SER A 75 -35.54 -5.99 -15.78
N LYS A 76 -36.00 -5.42 -14.65
CA LYS A 76 -36.78 -6.15 -13.64
C LYS A 76 -38.09 -6.75 -14.17
N VAL A 77 -38.59 -6.23 -15.28
CA VAL A 77 -39.80 -6.70 -15.95
C VAL A 77 -39.50 -7.59 -17.18
N GLY A 78 -38.20 -7.93 -17.40
CA GLY A 78 -37.79 -8.88 -18.42
C GLY A 78 -37.60 -8.29 -19.82
N HIS A 79 -37.55 -6.99 -20.00
CA HIS A 79 -37.26 -6.33 -21.27
C HIS A 79 -35.77 -6.12 -21.49
N PHE A 80 -35.31 -6.30 -22.72
CA PHE A 80 -33.96 -6.03 -23.14
C PHE A 80 -33.76 -4.53 -23.46
N LYS A 81 -32.63 -3.98 -23.08
CA LYS A 81 -32.25 -2.60 -23.39
C LYS A 81 -30.75 -2.53 -23.73
N VAL A 82 -30.41 -2.15 -24.95
CA VAL A 82 -29.01 -1.91 -25.34
C VAL A 82 -28.53 -0.63 -24.68
N ILE A 83 -27.40 -0.73 -23.97
CA ILE A 83 -26.74 0.40 -23.29
C ILE A 83 -25.67 0.99 -24.17
N TYR A 84 -24.83 0.13 -24.78
CA TYR A 84 -23.68 0.56 -25.55
C TYR A 84 -23.28 -0.49 -26.58
N VAL A 85 -22.83 -0.04 -27.76
CA VAL A 85 -22.23 -0.88 -28.78
C VAL A 85 -20.89 -0.28 -29.18
N ASN A 86 -19.82 -1.05 -29.00
CA ASN A 86 -18.46 -0.63 -29.30
C ASN A 86 -18.13 -0.91 -30.78
N THR A 87 -18.61 -0.08 -31.67
CA THR A 87 -18.43 -0.20 -33.13
C THR A 87 -18.10 1.14 -33.75
N PRO A 88 -17.25 1.20 -34.80
CA PRO A 88 -16.99 2.44 -35.56
C PRO A 88 -18.15 2.88 -36.47
N TYR A 89 -19.11 1.98 -36.73
CA TYR A 89 -20.22 2.25 -37.66
C TYR A 89 -21.53 2.50 -36.91
N LYS A 90 -22.14 3.64 -37.17
CA LYS A 90 -23.44 4.04 -36.60
C LYS A 90 -24.55 3.07 -37.01
N GLU A 91 -24.50 2.59 -38.23
CA GLU A 91 -25.47 1.66 -38.81
C GLU A 91 -25.45 0.29 -38.12
N ILE A 92 -24.29 -0.19 -37.66
CA ILE A 92 -24.19 -1.40 -36.82
C ILE A 92 -24.91 -1.18 -35.49
N LYS A 93 -24.72 -0.02 -34.89
CA LYS A 93 -25.37 0.30 -33.62
C LYS A 93 -26.89 0.36 -33.74
N GLU A 94 -27.38 0.99 -34.80
CA GLU A 94 -28.82 1.09 -35.10
C GLU A 94 -29.43 -0.30 -35.33
N GLU A 95 -28.74 -1.15 -36.09
CA GLU A 95 -29.19 -2.51 -36.36
C GLU A 95 -29.18 -3.40 -35.09
N VAL A 96 -28.18 -3.29 -34.23
CA VAL A 96 -28.16 -3.96 -32.94
C VAL A 96 -29.36 -3.54 -32.09
N ILE A 97 -29.64 -2.25 -31.99
CA ILE A 97 -30.80 -1.74 -31.23
C ILE A 97 -32.09 -2.29 -31.83
N ARG A 98 -32.23 -2.34 -33.16
CA ARG A 98 -33.40 -2.93 -33.84
C ARG A 98 -33.59 -4.40 -33.41
N VAL A 99 -32.52 -5.20 -33.48
CA VAL A 99 -32.58 -6.63 -33.15
C VAL A 99 -32.95 -6.84 -31.66
N PHE A 100 -32.36 -6.11 -30.76
CA PHE A 100 -32.67 -6.26 -29.32
C PHE A 100 -34.10 -5.78 -28.98
N ASN A 101 -34.68 -4.88 -29.76
CA ASN A 101 -36.07 -4.45 -29.59
C ASN A 101 -37.08 -5.51 -30.08
N THR A 102 -36.65 -6.52 -30.85
CA THR A 102 -37.52 -7.63 -31.29
C THR A 102 -37.56 -8.78 -30.28
N PHE A 103 -36.70 -8.75 -29.27
CA PHE A 103 -36.63 -9.83 -28.27
C PHE A 103 -37.91 -9.91 -27.43
N PRO A 104 -38.39 -11.12 -27.18
CA PRO A 104 -39.57 -11.32 -26.32
C PRO A 104 -39.26 -10.90 -24.87
N THR A 105 -40.31 -10.56 -24.15
CA THR A 105 -40.20 -10.40 -22.68
C THR A 105 -39.91 -11.73 -22.04
N ILE A 106 -38.87 -11.77 -21.18
CA ILE A 106 -38.39 -13.00 -20.52
C ILE A 106 -38.54 -12.89 -19.00
N LYS A 107 -38.38 -13.99 -18.31
CA LYS A 107 -38.33 -13.99 -16.83
C LYS A 107 -37.06 -13.27 -16.37
N SER A 108 -37.19 -12.25 -15.55
CA SER A 108 -36.07 -11.44 -15.06
C SER A 108 -35.13 -12.22 -14.13
N ALA A 109 -33.91 -11.74 -14.00
CA ALA A 109 -32.98 -12.23 -12.99
C ALA A 109 -33.52 -12.08 -11.58
N GLN A 110 -33.11 -12.97 -10.67
CA GLN A 110 -33.48 -12.90 -9.25
C GLN A 110 -32.24 -13.04 -8.37
N TYR A 111 -32.23 -12.30 -7.28
CA TYR A 111 -31.25 -12.39 -6.21
C TYR A 111 -32.02 -12.50 -4.89
N ASN A 112 -31.84 -13.61 -4.18
CA ASN A 112 -32.59 -13.92 -2.94
C ASN A 112 -34.11 -13.75 -3.12
N ASN A 113 -34.65 -14.28 -4.23
CA ASN A 113 -36.06 -14.21 -4.63
C ASN A 113 -36.62 -12.79 -4.93
N HIS A 114 -35.78 -11.76 -4.99
CA HIS A 114 -36.15 -10.43 -5.47
C HIS A 114 -35.72 -10.24 -6.92
N THR A 115 -36.60 -9.71 -7.76
CA THR A 115 -36.29 -9.40 -9.16
C THR A 115 -35.26 -8.27 -9.25
N ILE A 116 -34.19 -8.50 -10.02
CA ILE A 116 -33.12 -7.53 -10.24
C ILE A 116 -32.92 -7.26 -11.72
N GLU A 117 -32.31 -6.10 -12.01
CA GLU A 117 -31.77 -5.84 -13.35
C GLU A 117 -30.41 -6.48 -13.49
N MET A 118 -30.15 -7.13 -14.64
CA MET A 118 -28.85 -7.76 -14.89
C MET A 118 -28.29 -7.29 -16.23
N GLN A 119 -27.01 -6.89 -16.21
CA GLN A 119 -26.30 -6.36 -17.37
C GLN A 119 -25.35 -7.40 -17.94
N PHE A 120 -25.30 -7.47 -19.28
CA PHE A 120 -24.49 -8.44 -20.02
C PHE A 120 -23.60 -7.74 -21.05
N VAL A 121 -22.47 -8.38 -21.37
CA VAL A 121 -21.63 -8.04 -22.52
C VAL A 121 -21.65 -9.23 -23.48
N PHE A 122 -22.02 -8.95 -24.72
CA PHE A 122 -22.07 -9.93 -25.79
C PHE A 122 -21.06 -9.54 -26.88
N PRO A 123 -20.01 -10.35 -27.10
CA PRO A 123 -19.10 -10.16 -28.21
C PRO A 123 -19.75 -10.63 -29.51
N PHE A 124 -19.64 -9.83 -30.57
CA PHE A 124 -20.25 -10.10 -31.86
C PHE A 124 -19.27 -9.85 -32.98
N SER A 125 -19.15 -10.79 -33.92
CA SER A 125 -18.16 -10.75 -34.99
C SER A 125 -18.81 -10.65 -36.37
N ILE A 126 -18.20 -9.85 -37.24
CA ILE A 126 -18.53 -9.79 -38.66
C ILE A 126 -17.33 -10.32 -39.46
N PRO A 127 -17.49 -11.31 -40.38
CA PRO A 127 -18.71 -11.96 -40.83
C PRO A 127 -19.32 -12.91 -39.78
N LEU A 128 -20.64 -13.16 -39.90
CA LEU A 128 -21.39 -14.04 -38.99
C LEU A 128 -20.97 -15.49 -39.23
N ASN A 129 -20.25 -16.08 -38.30
CA ASN A 129 -19.89 -17.50 -38.28
C ASN A 129 -20.67 -18.21 -37.18
N SER A 130 -21.41 -19.25 -37.54
CA SER A 130 -22.14 -20.12 -36.57
C SER A 130 -21.26 -21.07 -35.76
N ASN A 131 -19.96 -21.14 -36.07
CA ASN A 131 -19.01 -22.02 -35.42
C ASN A 131 -17.81 -21.22 -34.88
N SER A 132 -17.97 -20.47 -33.82
CA SER A 132 -16.84 -19.93 -33.06
C SER A 132 -16.82 -20.58 -31.69
N GLU A 133 -15.70 -21.22 -31.39
CA GLU A 133 -15.38 -21.76 -30.08
C GLU A 133 -15.61 -20.70 -29.00
N GLU A 134 -16.37 -21.05 -28.00
CA GLU A 134 -16.56 -20.39 -26.68
C GLU A 134 -16.37 -18.86 -26.60
N GLU A 135 -17.22 -18.08 -27.24
CA GLU A 135 -17.37 -16.66 -26.91
C GLU A 135 -18.29 -16.51 -25.68
N LYS A 136 -17.70 -16.22 -24.53
CA LYS A 136 -18.42 -16.17 -23.24
C LYS A 136 -19.20 -14.89 -23.07
N LEU A 137 -20.49 -14.96 -22.73
CA LEU A 137 -21.22 -13.87 -22.08
C LEU A 137 -20.54 -13.56 -20.74
N VAL A 138 -20.02 -12.34 -20.58
CA VAL A 138 -19.37 -11.90 -19.34
C VAL A 138 -20.35 -11.03 -18.56
N GLU A 139 -20.68 -11.48 -17.35
CA GLU A 139 -21.45 -10.71 -16.40
C GLU A 139 -20.61 -9.54 -15.85
N ILE A 140 -21.11 -8.32 -15.96
CA ILE A 140 -20.49 -7.16 -15.31
C ILE A 140 -21.21 -6.96 -13.98
N GLN A 141 -20.53 -7.28 -12.88
CA GLN A 141 -21.03 -6.96 -11.55
C GLN A 141 -21.22 -5.44 -11.41
N LYS A 142 -22.41 -5.07 -10.95
CA LYS A 142 -22.88 -3.72 -10.76
C LYS A 142 -22.18 -3.10 -9.55
N ASN A 143 -20.98 -2.52 -9.68
CA ASN A 143 -20.42 -1.63 -8.64
C ASN A 143 -19.07 -0.97 -8.98
N THR A 144 -18.67 -0.89 -10.26
CA THR A 144 -17.46 -0.14 -10.61
C THR A 144 -17.80 1.03 -11.53
N PRO A 145 -17.44 2.25 -11.20
CA PRO A 145 -17.66 3.38 -12.10
C PRO A 145 -16.80 3.20 -13.35
N THR A 146 -17.44 2.91 -14.45
CA THR A 146 -16.85 2.75 -15.80
C THR A 146 -16.15 4.02 -16.31
N ILE A 147 -16.22 5.12 -15.57
CA ILE A 147 -15.74 6.45 -15.95
C ILE A 147 -14.22 6.53 -16.03
N LEU A 148 -13.49 5.78 -15.21
CA LEU A 148 -12.02 5.87 -15.16
C LEU A 148 -11.31 5.10 -16.28
N ARG A 149 -11.95 4.09 -16.88
CA ARG A 149 -11.40 3.36 -18.05
C ARG A 149 -11.45 4.15 -19.37
N LYS A 150 -12.23 5.25 -19.44
CA LYS A 150 -12.46 6.00 -20.68
C LYS A 150 -11.42 7.09 -20.99
N GLU A 151 -10.60 7.51 -20.03
CA GLU A 151 -9.73 8.67 -20.22
C GLU A 151 -8.28 8.36 -20.64
N ILE A 152 -7.89 7.08 -20.75
CA ILE A 152 -6.56 6.70 -21.21
C ILE A 152 -6.64 6.33 -22.70
N PRO A 153 -6.05 7.12 -23.61
CA PRO A 153 -6.06 6.79 -25.03
C PRO A 153 -5.21 5.55 -25.29
N ILE A 154 -5.86 4.43 -25.56
CA ILE A 154 -5.20 3.16 -25.91
C ILE A 154 -4.74 3.24 -27.37
N LYS A 155 -3.45 3.44 -27.60
CA LYS A 155 -2.84 2.98 -28.85
C LYS A 155 -2.83 1.46 -28.82
N SER A 156 -3.53 0.83 -29.78
CA SER A 156 -3.57 -0.63 -29.94
C SER A 156 -2.17 -1.21 -30.07
N ILE A 157 -1.67 -1.79 -28.98
CA ILE A 157 -0.44 -2.56 -28.97
C ILE A 157 -0.83 -4.02 -28.77
N GLN A 158 -0.21 -4.90 -29.55
CA GLN A 158 -0.40 -6.34 -29.51
C GLN A 158 -0.55 -6.87 -28.09
N LYS A 159 -1.51 -7.77 -27.90
CA LYS A 159 -1.89 -8.46 -26.64
C LYS A 159 -0.79 -9.39 -26.11
N THR A 160 0.38 -8.83 -25.79
CA THR A 160 1.37 -9.51 -24.95
C THR A 160 1.16 -9.03 -23.53
N THR A 161 0.90 -9.95 -22.61
CA THR A 161 0.89 -9.68 -21.17
C THR A 161 2.31 -9.29 -20.75
N LEU A 162 2.65 -7.99 -20.89
CA LEU A 162 3.95 -7.45 -20.48
C LEU A 162 4.12 -7.42 -18.96
N TYR A 163 3.00 -7.39 -18.24
CA TYR A 163 2.94 -7.21 -16.80
C TYR A 163 2.01 -8.26 -16.17
N PRO A 164 2.48 -9.52 -16.00
CA PRO A 164 1.65 -10.60 -15.46
C PRO A 164 1.21 -10.34 -14.02
N GLU A 165 1.94 -9.53 -13.26
CA GLU A 165 1.66 -9.16 -11.89
C GLU A 165 0.36 -8.38 -11.71
N HIS A 166 -0.11 -7.62 -12.71
CA HIS A 166 -1.31 -6.79 -12.60
C HIS A 166 -2.59 -7.55 -12.27
N LYS A 167 -2.64 -8.83 -12.57
CA LYS A 167 -3.78 -9.72 -12.27
C LYS A 167 -3.52 -10.67 -11.10
N SER A 168 -2.45 -10.47 -10.36
CA SER A 168 -2.01 -11.35 -9.27
C SER A 168 -2.34 -10.78 -7.89
N GLU A 169 -2.16 -11.60 -6.86
CA GLU A 169 -2.29 -11.23 -5.46
C GLU A 169 -0.98 -10.67 -4.88
N LEU A 170 -0.05 -10.24 -5.73
CA LEU A 170 1.18 -9.58 -5.31
C LEU A 170 0.92 -8.17 -4.80
N ASN A 171 1.75 -7.74 -3.89
CA ASN A 171 1.82 -6.36 -3.43
C ASN A 171 2.45 -5.47 -4.50
N ILE A 172 1.88 -4.31 -4.74
CA ILE A 172 2.53 -3.22 -5.50
C ILE A 172 3.67 -2.68 -4.62
N PRO A 173 4.94 -2.65 -5.09
CA PRO A 173 6.05 -2.07 -4.33
C PRO A 173 5.72 -0.66 -3.84
N TYR A 174 5.89 -0.42 -2.54
CA TYR A 174 5.47 0.85 -1.95
C TYR A 174 6.54 1.92 -2.11
N THR A 175 6.30 2.85 -3.01
CA THR A 175 7.03 4.13 -3.09
C THR A 175 6.04 5.28 -3.13
N ASN A 176 6.33 6.36 -2.40
CA ASN A 176 5.44 7.52 -2.30
C ASN A 176 5.11 8.11 -3.68
N MET A 177 6.09 8.14 -4.58
CA MET A 177 5.93 8.70 -5.92
C MET A 177 4.96 7.89 -6.80
N GLU A 178 5.09 6.54 -6.81
CA GLU A 178 4.21 5.68 -7.61
C GLU A 178 2.79 5.64 -7.04
N TYR A 179 2.66 5.59 -5.71
CA TYR A 179 1.36 5.51 -5.04
C TYR A 179 0.50 6.76 -5.26
N ASN A 180 1.10 7.95 -5.35
CA ASN A 180 0.36 9.17 -5.68
C ASN A 180 -0.38 9.07 -7.04
N ARG A 181 0.13 8.27 -7.99
CA ARG A 181 -0.54 8.02 -9.27
C ARG A 181 -1.75 7.11 -9.11
N TYR A 182 -1.62 6.02 -8.34
CA TYR A 182 -2.74 5.12 -8.05
C TYR A 182 -3.79 5.82 -7.19
N ASP A 183 -3.36 6.57 -6.17
CA ASP A 183 -4.23 7.31 -5.26
C ASP A 183 -5.14 8.30 -6.00
N TYR A 184 -4.66 8.96 -7.07
CA TYR A 184 -5.50 9.82 -7.90
C TYR A 184 -6.74 9.10 -8.40
N TYR A 185 -6.57 7.93 -9.02
CA TYR A 185 -7.67 7.15 -9.56
C TYR A 185 -8.52 6.47 -8.47
N LEU A 186 -7.88 5.90 -7.48
CA LEU A 186 -8.55 5.22 -6.36
C LEU A 186 -9.42 6.18 -5.55
N ASN A 187 -8.98 7.41 -5.33
CA ASN A 187 -9.75 8.41 -4.58
C ASN A 187 -10.94 8.98 -5.36
N GLN A 188 -10.98 8.84 -6.68
CA GLN A 188 -12.15 9.22 -7.49
C GLN A 188 -13.19 8.10 -7.56
N ALA A 189 -12.81 6.87 -7.34
CA ALA A 189 -13.71 5.73 -7.32
C ALA A 189 -14.50 5.65 -6.01
N ASN A 190 -15.67 5.02 -6.09
CA ASN A 190 -16.47 4.74 -4.90
C ASN A 190 -15.93 3.49 -4.19
N ASN A 191 -15.97 3.49 -2.86
CA ASN A 191 -15.72 2.32 -2.03
C ASN A 191 -14.31 1.72 -2.17
N THR A 192 -13.29 2.57 -2.39
CA THR A 192 -11.89 2.18 -2.37
C THR A 192 -11.24 2.46 -1.03
N HIS A 193 -10.25 1.66 -0.66
CA HIS A 193 -9.52 1.74 0.60
C HIS A 193 -8.05 2.00 0.31
N THR A 194 -7.54 3.18 0.69
CA THR A 194 -6.17 3.62 0.37
C THR A 194 -5.26 3.78 1.59
N SER A 195 -5.78 3.56 2.79
CA SER A 195 -5.03 3.82 4.01
C SER A 195 -4.05 2.69 4.37
N VAL A 196 -4.25 1.46 3.89
CA VAL A 196 -3.37 0.31 4.15
C VAL A 196 -2.48 0.04 2.95
N LYS A 197 -1.17 0.04 3.13
CA LYS A 197 -0.17 -0.22 2.10
C LYS A 197 0.80 -1.32 2.54
N PRO A 198 1.38 -2.08 1.61
CA PRO A 198 1.24 -2.01 0.15
C PRO A 198 -0.13 -2.49 -0.35
N TYR A 199 -0.56 -1.94 -1.50
CA TYR A 199 -1.78 -2.37 -2.21
C TYR A 199 -1.54 -3.70 -2.92
N ILE A 200 -2.61 -4.49 -3.10
CA ILE A 200 -2.58 -5.71 -3.90
C ILE A 200 -2.96 -5.36 -5.35
N TYR A 201 -2.18 -5.87 -6.32
CA TYR A 201 -2.38 -5.60 -7.74
C TYR A 201 -3.81 -5.92 -8.21
N SER A 202 -4.32 -7.11 -7.89
CA SER A 202 -5.67 -7.54 -8.28
C SER A 202 -6.78 -6.64 -7.70
N GLU A 203 -6.57 -6.05 -6.51
CA GLU A 203 -7.53 -5.10 -5.93
C GLU A 203 -7.53 -3.76 -6.67
N VAL A 204 -6.34 -3.23 -6.98
CA VAL A 204 -6.20 -1.96 -7.70
C VAL A 204 -6.70 -2.08 -9.13
N ASP A 205 -6.40 -3.20 -9.80
CA ASP A 205 -6.80 -3.44 -11.20
C ASP A 205 -8.32 -3.50 -11.39
N LYS A 206 -9.10 -3.82 -10.36
CA LYS A 206 -10.57 -3.73 -10.40
C LYS A 206 -11.07 -2.30 -10.69
N THR A 207 -10.31 -1.29 -10.29
CA THR A 207 -10.68 0.13 -10.38
C THR A 207 -9.86 0.87 -11.42
N VAL A 208 -8.57 0.57 -11.52
CA VAL A 208 -7.58 1.26 -12.35
C VAL A 208 -7.07 0.27 -13.38
N ASP A 209 -7.10 0.63 -14.66
CA ASP A 209 -6.47 -0.16 -15.72
C ASP A 209 -4.95 -0.01 -15.62
N LEU A 210 -4.31 -0.93 -14.87
CA LEU A 210 -2.87 -0.92 -14.62
C LEU A 210 -2.07 -1.15 -15.91
N ASP A 211 -2.58 -1.97 -16.84
CA ASP A 211 -1.94 -2.19 -18.13
C ASP A 211 -1.92 -0.90 -18.96
N ALA A 212 -3.02 -0.16 -18.99
CA ALA A 212 -3.07 1.13 -19.68
C ALA A 212 -2.14 2.17 -19.03
N LEU A 213 -2.06 2.22 -17.69
CA LEU A 213 -1.14 3.11 -16.96
C LEU A 213 0.33 2.81 -17.25
N LYS A 214 0.71 1.55 -17.40
CA LYS A 214 2.09 1.17 -17.72
C LYS A 214 2.37 1.29 -19.22
N ASN A 215 1.42 0.93 -20.07
CA ASN A 215 1.60 0.97 -21.53
C ASN A 215 1.80 2.39 -22.08
N GLN A 216 1.37 3.46 -21.40
CA GLN A 216 1.70 4.82 -21.80
C GLN A 216 3.22 5.07 -21.85
N TYR A 217 4.01 4.32 -21.10
CA TYR A 217 5.48 4.40 -21.09
C TYR A 217 6.14 3.46 -22.09
N PHE A 218 5.40 2.61 -22.79
CA PHE A 218 5.97 1.66 -23.74
C PHE A 218 6.64 2.38 -24.91
N LYS A 219 7.92 2.04 -25.16
CA LYS A 219 8.69 2.52 -26.31
C LYS A 219 9.18 1.33 -27.12
N PRO A 220 8.66 1.10 -28.35
CA PRO A 220 9.00 -0.09 -29.12
C PRO A 220 10.52 -0.24 -29.34
N LYS A 221 11.03 -1.43 -29.11
CA LYS A 221 12.44 -1.83 -29.32
C LYS A 221 12.48 -3.09 -30.16
N LYS A 222 13.35 -3.12 -31.18
CA LYS A 222 13.48 -4.26 -32.11
C LYS A 222 14.35 -5.37 -31.52
N SER A 223 15.47 -5.03 -30.86
CA SER A 223 16.39 -6.02 -30.31
C SER A 223 15.86 -6.64 -29.00
N TRP A 224 16.22 -7.89 -28.76
CA TRP A 224 15.88 -8.59 -27.51
C TRP A 224 16.40 -7.80 -26.27
N LEU A 225 17.68 -7.43 -26.29
CA LEU A 225 18.30 -6.67 -25.20
C LEU A 225 17.58 -5.32 -24.98
N GLY A 226 17.24 -4.62 -26.08
CA GLY A 226 16.51 -3.35 -26.00
C GLY A 226 15.12 -3.50 -25.37
N ARG A 227 14.39 -4.59 -25.67
CA ARG A 227 13.10 -4.86 -24.99
C ARG A 227 13.29 -5.09 -23.51
N LYS A 228 14.25 -5.95 -23.11
CA LYS A 228 14.53 -6.29 -21.72
C LYS A 228 15.00 -5.09 -20.89
N LEU A 229 15.88 -4.26 -21.43
CA LEU A 229 16.36 -3.08 -20.73
C LEU A 229 15.36 -1.95 -20.60
N PHE A 230 14.36 -1.82 -21.51
CA PHE A 230 13.52 -0.64 -21.59
C PHE A 230 12.03 -0.86 -21.40
N ASN A 231 11.51 -2.10 -21.43
CA ASN A 231 10.07 -2.33 -21.41
C ASN A 231 9.60 -3.57 -20.65
N GLU A 232 10.45 -4.62 -20.54
CA GLU A 232 10.03 -5.95 -20.11
C GLU A 232 10.83 -6.45 -18.91
N HIS A 233 10.29 -7.45 -18.20
CA HIS A 233 11.04 -8.24 -17.22
C HIS A 233 12.22 -8.96 -17.89
N MET A 234 13.33 -9.13 -17.18
CA MET A 234 14.52 -9.82 -17.71
C MET A 234 14.19 -11.29 -18.01
N GLY A 235 13.64 -12.01 -17.04
CA GLY A 235 13.13 -13.36 -17.18
C GLY A 235 11.62 -13.41 -16.98
N TYR A 236 10.92 -14.15 -17.83
CA TYR A 236 9.50 -14.44 -17.67
C TYR A 236 9.22 -15.86 -18.14
N VAL A 237 8.63 -16.65 -17.25
CA VAL A 237 8.20 -18.03 -17.51
C VAL A 237 6.73 -18.14 -17.23
N LYS A 238 5.98 -18.77 -18.13
CA LYS A 238 4.54 -19.01 -17.99
C LYS A 238 4.22 -20.47 -18.33
N GLY A 239 3.59 -21.17 -17.39
CA GLY A 239 2.98 -22.48 -17.57
C GLY A 239 1.48 -22.38 -17.76
N LYS A 240 0.79 -23.52 -17.58
CA LYS A 240 -0.67 -23.60 -17.70
C LYS A 240 -1.38 -22.89 -16.53
N ASP A 241 -0.85 -23.06 -15.32
CA ASP A 241 -1.43 -22.62 -14.05
C ASP A 241 -0.45 -21.87 -13.14
N TYR A 242 0.71 -21.49 -13.68
CA TYR A 242 1.69 -20.67 -12.97
C TYR A 242 2.41 -19.70 -13.92
N TRP A 243 2.95 -18.67 -13.34
CA TRP A 243 3.96 -17.80 -13.98
C TRP A 243 4.93 -17.28 -12.93
N PHE A 244 6.12 -16.91 -13.36
CA PHE A 244 7.06 -16.14 -12.54
C PHE A 244 7.95 -15.25 -13.41
N THR A 245 8.41 -14.14 -12.81
CA THR A 245 9.41 -13.24 -13.34
C THR A 245 10.68 -13.33 -12.51
N ILE A 246 11.81 -13.11 -13.16
CA ILE A 246 13.11 -12.97 -12.50
C ILE A 246 13.76 -11.71 -13.04
N ASP A 247 14.01 -10.74 -12.15
CA ASP A 247 14.60 -9.46 -12.49
C ASP A 247 15.83 -9.17 -11.63
N PRO A 248 16.98 -8.86 -12.23
CA PRO A 248 18.06 -8.21 -11.51
C PRO A 248 17.65 -6.79 -11.16
N GLY A 249 17.88 -6.39 -9.91
CA GLY A 249 17.74 -5.02 -9.47
C GLY A 249 19.11 -4.41 -9.16
N ILE A 250 19.21 -3.11 -9.31
CA ILE A 250 20.41 -2.35 -8.98
C ILE A 250 20.05 -1.06 -8.28
N ASP A 251 20.94 -0.59 -7.41
CA ASP A 251 20.95 0.78 -6.92
C ASP A 251 22.41 1.24 -6.87
N LEU A 252 22.86 1.78 -7.99
CA LEU A 252 24.23 2.25 -8.21
C LEU A 252 24.21 3.77 -8.19
N GLN A 253 24.77 4.36 -7.14
CA GLN A 253 24.85 5.81 -6.99
C GLN A 253 26.27 6.21 -6.63
N THR A 254 26.63 7.44 -7.02
CA THR A 254 27.83 8.13 -6.58
C THR A 254 27.54 9.59 -6.34
N GLY A 255 28.28 10.21 -5.42
CA GLY A 255 28.05 11.62 -5.07
C GLY A 255 29.09 12.13 -4.10
N ASN A 256 28.85 13.37 -3.65
CA ASN A 256 29.67 14.03 -2.64
C ASN A 256 28.80 14.88 -1.72
N ASP A 257 29.22 15.01 -0.48
CA ASP A 257 28.71 16.04 0.42
C ASP A 257 29.69 17.23 0.55
N ASN A 258 29.25 18.30 1.20
CA ASN A 258 30.07 19.49 1.41
C ASN A 258 31.16 19.33 2.49
N LYS A 259 31.21 18.19 3.19
CA LYS A 259 32.31 17.84 4.11
C LYS A 259 33.43 17.05 3.41
N GLY A 260 33.30 16.82 2.10
CA GLY A 260 34.25 16.07 1.29
C GLY A 260 34.06 14.56 1.35
N THR A 261 32.94 14.08 1.93
CA THR A 261 32.61 12.65 1.94
C THR A 261 32.25 12.21 0.52
N LYS A 262 33.04 11.33 -0.07
CA LYS A 262 32.66 10.64 -1.30
C LYS A 262 31.60 9.62 -0.95
N THR A 263 30.39 9.82 -1.43
CA THR A 263 29.24 8.96 -1.16
C THR A 263 29.03 7.99 -2.30
N TYR A 264 28.61 6.78 -1.97
CA TYR A 264 28.19 5.81 -2.97
C TYR A 264 27.18 4.83 -2.36
N ASN A 265 26.38 4.19 -3.21
CA ASN A 265 25.62 3.01 -2.90
C ASN A 265 25.77 2.03 -4.05
N ASN A 266 26.14 0.79 -3.73
CA ASN A 266 26.31 -0.30 -4.68
C ASN A 266 25.46 -1.47 -4.22
N THR A 267 24.16 -1.40 -4.54
CA THR A 267 23.23 -2.48 -4.30
C THR A 267 23.03 -3.32 -5.55
N ARG A 268 23.20 -4.60 -5.39
CA ARG A 268 22.83 -5.64 -6.36
C ARG A 268 21.71 -6.46 -5.75
N SER A 269 20.66 -6.71 -6.50
CA SER A 269 19.53 -7.46 -6.01
C SER A 269 18.96 -8.40 -7.06
N ILE A 270 18.21 -9.37 -6.59
CA ILE A 270 17.40 -10.26 -7.42
C ILE A 270 15.97 -10.25 -6.89
N HIS A 271 15.01 -10.16 -7.81
CA HIS A 271 13.60 -10.14 -7.51
C HIS A 271 12.92 -11.27 -8.27
N ILE A 272 12.22 -12.14 -7.55
CA ILE A 272 11.42 -13.23 -8.11
C ILE A 272 9.99 -13.04 -7.67
N ASN A 273 9.10 -12.83 -8.62
CA ASN A 273 7.67 -12.66 -8.39
C ASN A 273 6.92 -13.73 -9.17
N GLY A 274 5.86 -14.29 -8.59
CA GLY A 274 5.10 -15.30 -9.28
C GLY A 274 3.73 -15.55 -8.70
N ALA A 275 2.93 -16.32 -9.46
CA ALA A 275 1.65 -16.81 -9.01
C ALA A 275 1.45 -18.28 -9.41
N ILE A 276 0.73 -19.01 -8.57
CA ILE A 276 0.33 -20.42 -8.79
C ILE A 276 -1.19 -20.46 -8.70
N GLY A 277 -1.83 -20.93 -9.77
CA GLY A 277 -3.28 -20.85 -9.91
C GLY A 277 -3.75 -19.39 -9.98
N LYS A 278 -4.92 -19.11 -9.40
CA LYS A 278 -5.55 -17.77 -9.43
C LYS A 278 -5.41 -16.98 -8.13
N ASN A 279 -5.14 -17.67 -7.02
CA ASN A 279 -5.34 -17.14 -5.68
C ASN A 279 -4.06 -17.08 -4.86
N LEU A 280 -2.97 -17.71 -5.30
CA LEU A 280 -1.71 -17.76 -4.59
C LEU A 280 -0.64 -17.00 -5.38
N SER A 281 0.01 -16.07 -4.73
CA SER A 281 1.16 -15.34 -5.27
C SER A 281 2.30 -15.31 -4.26
N PHE A 282 3.52 -15.19 -4.75
CA PHE A 282 4.71 -15.11 -3.92
C PHE A 282 5.70 -14.10 -4.49
N SER A 283 6.44 -13.47 -3.59
CA SER A 283 7.55 -12.58 -3.93
C SER A 283 8.73 -12.88 -3.03
N THR A 284 9.92 -12.86 -3.58
CA THR A 284 11.17 -12.88 -2.83
C THR A 284 12.18 -11.93 -3.45
N SER A 285 12.86 -11.19 -2.60
CA SER A 285 13.88 -10.21 -2.99
C SER A 285 15.06 -10.31 -2.06
N PHE A 286 16.24 -10.37 -2.63
CA PHE A 286 17.50 -10.32 -1.89
C PHE A 286 18.34 -9.16 -2.39
N TYR A 287 18.85 -8.36 -1.46
CA TYR A 287 19.65 -7.17 -1.70
C TYR A 287 21.01 -7.34 -1.03
N GLU A 288 22.07 -7.26 -1.80
CA GLU A 288 23.45 -7.17 -1.35
C GLU A 288 23.88 -5.72 -1.54
N SER A 289 24.18 -5.02 -0.46
CA SER A 289 24.34 -3.57 -0.49
C SER A 289 25.63 -3.15 0.21
N GLN A 290 26.43 -2.33 -0.46
CA GLN A 290 27.60 -1.68 0.10
C GLN A 290 27.53 -0.18 -0.17
N GLY A 291 27.67 0.64 0.88
CA GLY A 291 27.50 2.07 0.70
C GLY A 291 28.12 2.93 1.78
N ARG A 292 28.35 4.17 1.40
CA ARG A 292 28.70 5.28 2.28
C ARG A 292 27.82 6.47 1.91
N PHE A 293 27.16 7.01 2.88
CA PHE A 293 26.20 8.10 2.69
C PHE A 293 26.82 9.46 3.06
N ALA A 294 26.04 10.54 2.96
CA ALA A 294 26.44 11.83 3.47
C ALA A 294 26.73 11.77 4.98
N ASP A 295 27.63 12.62 5.46
CA ASP A 295 28.15 12.60 6.85
C ASP A 295 27.00 12.55 7.90
N TYR A 296 25.97 13.35 7.72
CA TYR A 296 24.86 13.38 8.68
C TYR A 296 24.05 12.05 8.72
N VAL A 297 23.96 11.34 7.59
CA VAL A 297 23.30 10.03 7.52
C VAL A 297 24.14 8.97 8.21
N ASN A 298 25.47 8.98 7.97
CA ASN A 298 26.38 8.05 8.61
C ASN A 298 26.35 8.23 10.14
N ARG A 299 26.44 9.46 10.63
CA ARG A 299 26.36 9.77 12.08
C ARG A 299 25.05 9.29 12.69
N TYR A 300 23.93 9.49 12.01
CA TYR A 300 22.65 8.99 12.51
C TYR A 300 22.64 7.45 12.55
N ALA A 301 23.07 6.78 11.49
CA ALA A 301 23.14 5.32 11.43
C ALA A 301 24.03 4.73 12.55
N GLU A 302 25.15 5.38 12.86
CA GLU A 302 26.05 5.01 13.94
C GLU A 302 25.45 5.30 15.34
N SER A 303 24.67 6.36 15.48
CA SER A 303 24.03 6.72 16.76
C SER A 303 22.96 5.73 17.21
N ILE A 304 22.39 4.97 16.28
CA ILE A 304 21.37 3.93 16.54
C ILE A 304 21.92 2.51 16.39
N ARG A 305 23.25 2.34 16.41
CA ARG A 305 23.92 1.04 16.26
C ARG A 305 23.41 0.01 17.26
N PRO A 306 23.41 -1.28 16.88
CA PRO A 306 23.03 -2.37 17.79
C PRO A 306 24.16 -2.66 18.80
N ASP A 307 23.83 -3.39 19.84
CA ASP A 307 24.83 -4.07 20.66
C ASP A 307 25.59 -5.15 19.88
N GLY A 308 26.77 -5.55 20.34
CA GLY A 308 27.52 -6.67 19.76
C GLY A 308 28.50 -6.30 18.62
N GLY A 309 28.89 -5.01 18.51
CA GLY A 309 30.05 -4.57 17.71
C GLY A 309 29.75 -4.22 16.25
N ASN A 310 28.54 -4.38 15.76
CA ASN A 310 28.15 -3.84 14.45
C ASN A 310 28.12 -2.30 14.50
N PRO A 311 28.69 -1.60 13.47
CA PRO A 311 28.94 -0.16 13.55
C PRO A 311 27.69 0.70 13.42
N ALA A 312 26.64 0.22 12.76
CA ALA A 312 25.51 1.05 12.36
C ALA A 312 24.23 0.24 12.10
N ILE A 313 23.10 0.95 12.09
CA ILE A 313 21.85 0.50 11.47
C ILE A 313 21.51 1.46 10.34
N ILE A 314 21.43 0.94 9.12
CA ILE A 314 21.05 1.75 7.95
C ILE A 314 19.54 2.02 8.01
N PRO A 315 19.11 3.31 7.99
CA PRO A 315 17.71 3.68 8.11
C PRO A 315 16.78 2.93 7.15
N GLY A 316 15.80 2.22 7.70
CA GLY A 316 14.84 1.44 6.93
C GLY A 316 15.38 0.17 6.28
N ARG A 317 16.64 -0.20 6.51
CA ARG A 317 17.25 -1.41 5.91
C ARG A 317 17.67 -2.43 6.96
N GLY A 318 18.38 -2.04 8.00
CA GLY A 318 18.76 -2.92 9.09
C GLY A 318 20.22 -2.80 9.51
N ILE A 319 20.65 -3.78 10.30
CA ILE A 319 22.00 -3.85 10.89
C ILE A 319 23.04 -3.97 9.77
N ALA A 320 24.08 -3.16 9.86
CA ALA A 320 25.20 -3.14 8.93
C ALA A 320 26.50 -3.63 9.57
N LYS A 321 27.35 -4.22 8.75
CA LYS A 321 28.73 -4.56 9.07
C LYS A 321 29.68 -3.47 8.57
N ASP A 322 30.87 -3.41 9.15
CA ASP A 322 31.94 -2.55 8.60
C ASP A 322 32.34 -3.02 7.20
N PHE A 323 32.58 -2.08 6.31
CA PHE A 323 33.11 -2.32 4.99
C PHE A 323 34.26 -1.35 4.68
N ASN A 324 35.47 -1.89 4.56
CA ASN A 324 36.67 -1.11 4.28
C ASN A 324 36.98 0.03 5.27
N GLY A 325 36.50 -0.07 6.52
CA GLY A 325 36.78 0.86 7.62
C GLY A 325 36.05 2.21 7.55
N ASN A 326 35.26 2.48 6.50
CA ASN A 326 34.59 3.76 6.35
C ASN A 326 33.25 3.70 5.59
N ALA A 327 32.74 2.51 5.37
CA ALA A 327 31.49 2.27 4.69
C ALA A 327 30.75 1.10 5.35
N TYR A 328 29.56 0.77 4.86
CA TYR A 328 28.66 -0.21 5.43
C TYR A 328 28.34 -1.31 4.42
N ASP A 329 28.31 -2.57 4.90
CA ASP A 329 27.77 -3.73 4.20
C ASP A 329 26.46 -4.13 4.89
N TYR A 330 25.32 -4.05 4.18
CA TYR A 330 23.98 -4.21 4.73
C TYR A 330 23.07 -5.04 3.82
N PRO A 331 23.17 -6.38 3.91
CA PRO A 331 22.29 -7.26 3.16
C PRO A 331 20.85 -7.21 3.70
N VAL A 332 19.86 -7.27 2.82
CA VAL A 332 18.44 -7.32 3.19
C VAL A 332 17.72 -8.40 2.39
N ALA A 333 16.90 -9.19 3.08
CA ALA A 333 16.02 -10.16 2.45
C ALA A 333 14.55 -9.83 2.80
N GLU A 334 13.71 -9.79 1.78
CA GLU A 334 12.26 -9.61 1.91
C GLU A 334 11.56 -10.71 1.10
N ALA A 335 10.55 -11.33 1.68
CA ALA A 335 9.77 -12.35 1.00
C ALA A 335 8.37 -12.43 1.60
N TYR A 336 7.37 -12.78 0.79
CA TYR A 336 6.02 -13.06 1.28
C TYR A 336 5.27 -14.00 0.35
N ILE A 337 4.29 -14.68 0.94
CA ILE A 337 3.24 -15.41 0.23
C ILE A 337 1.93 -14.66 0.47
N SER A 338 1.13 -14.49 -0.58
CA SER A 338 -0.19 -13.86 -0.55
C SER A 338 -1.23 -14.84 -1.08
N TYR A 339 -2.26 -15.11 -0.28
CA TYR A 339 -3.33 -16.07 -0.62
C TYR A 339 -4.71 -15.44 -0.44
N THR A 340 -5.49 -15.43 -1.52
CA THR A 340 -6.84 -14.85 -1.56
C THR A 340 -7.86 -15.96 -1.87
N PRO A 341 -8.30 -16.76 -0.87
CA PRO A 341 -9.25 -17.84 -1.09
C PRO A 341 -10.60 -17.36 -1.62
N THR A 342 -11.00 -16.18 -1.22
CA THR A 342 -12.27 -15.57 -1.63
C THR A 342 -12.09 -14.07 -1.87
N LYS A 343 -13.07 -13.41 -2.50
CA LYS A 343 -13.07 -11.96 -2.70
C LYS A 343 -13.06 -11.12 -1.40
N HIS A 344 -13.24 -11.77 -0.25
CA HIS A 344 -13.36 -11.10 1.05
C HIS A 344 -12.10 -11.18 1.88
N PHE A 345 -11.28 -12.21 1.70
CA PHE A 345 -10.12 -12.47 2.56
C PHE A 345 -8.84 -12.52 1.75
N ASN A 346 -7.83 -11.83 2.24
CA ASN A 346 -6.45 -12.00 1.82
C ASN A 346 -5.59 -12.29 3.04
N PHE A 347 -4.75 -13.31 2.94
CA PHE A 347 -3.78 -13.74 3.95
C PHE A 347 -2.38 -13.51 3.40
N GLN A 348 -1.51 -12.87 4.18
CA GLN A 348 -0.11 -12.71 3.83
C GLN A 348 0.77 -13.17 5.00
N PHE A 349 1.77 -13.95 4.70
CA PHE A 349 2.84 -14.31 5.63
C PHE A 349 4.18 -14.00 4.97
N GLY A 350 5.05 -13.29 5.68
CA GLY A 350 6.33 -12.91 5.10
C GLY A 350 7.20 -12.03 6.00
N ARG A 351 8.25 -11.49 5.40
CA ARG A 351 9.12 -10.47 5.97
C ARG A 351 9.12 -9.25 5.03
N GLY A 352 8.86 -8.08 5.58
CA GLY A 352 8.75 -6.83 4.81
C GLY A 352 8.22 -5.70 5.68
N LYS A 353 7.64 -4.68 5.03
CA LYS A 353 7.13 -3.48 5.71
C LYS A 353 5.65 -3.26 5.39
N ASN A 354 4.95 -2.63 6.31
CA ASN A 354 3.57 -2.18 6.13
C ASN A 354 3.46 -0.70 6.50
N PHE A 355 2.45 -0.02 5.95
CA PHE A 355 2.19 1.39 6.21
C PHE A 355 0.69 1.61 6.38
N ILE A 356 0.28 2.35 7.42
CA ILE A 356 -1.11 2.69 7.72
C ILE A 356 -1.27 4.20 7.71
N GLY A 357 -1.89 4.73 6.68
CA GLY A 357 -2.14 6.17 6.55
C GLY A 357 -2.28 6.62 5.10
N ASP A 358 -2.63 7.89 4.91
CA ASP A 358 -2.73 8.55 3.60
C ASP A 358 -1.66 9.65 3.42
N GLY A 359 -0.84 9.89 4.44
CA GLY A 359 0.23 10.89 4.47
C GLY A 359 1.55 10.44 3.82
N TYR A 360 2.51 11.34 3.83
CA TYR A 360 3.93 11.04 3.60
C TYR A 360 4.53 10.36 4.84
N ARG A 361 4.13 10.81 6.02
CA ARG A 361 4.38 10.17 7.31
C ARG A 361 3.14 9.39 7.78
N SER A 362 3.31 8.59 8.81
CA SER A 362 2.21 8.03 9.59
C SER A 362 2.50 8.13 11.07
N LEU A 363 1.46 8.42 11.86
CA LEU A 363 1.51 8.34 13.32
C LEU A 363 1.10 6.97 13.85
N PHE A 364 0.61 6.07 12.98
CA PHE A 364 0.17 4.72 13.34
C PHE A 364 1.25 3.68 13.09
N LEU A 365 1.49 3.36 11.83
CA LEU A 365 2.54 2.45 11.39
C LEU A 365 3.09 2.97 10.07
N SER A 366 4.42 3.05 9.95
CA SER A 366 5.11 3.49 8.75
C SER A 366 6.14 2.46 8.26
N ASP A 367 6.75 2.75 7.12
CA ASP A 367 7.81 1.95 6.52
C ASP A 367 9.23 2.47 6.82
N VAL A 368 9.37 3.31 7.87
CA VAL A 368 10.68 3.91 8.22
C VAL A 368 11.62 2.93 8.92
N ALA A 369 11.08 1.97 9.69
CA ALA A 369 11.89 0.95 10.35
C ALA A 369 12.36 -0.15 9.38
N SER A 370 13.26 -1.02 9.87
CA SER A 370 13.74 -2.21 9.15
C SER A 370 12.61 -3.19 8.84
N PRO A 371 12.74 -4.05 7.81
CA PRO A 371 11.77 -5.11 7.55
C PRO A 371 11.67 -6.12 8.71
N TYR A 372 10.45 -6.52 9.04
CA TYR A 372 10.10 -7.45 10.10
C TYR A 372 9.27 -8.63 9.59
N PRO A 373 9.33 -9.82 10.21
CA PRO A 373 8.39 -10.90 9.96
C PRO A 373 6.97 -10.48 10.35
N TYR A 374 5.99 -10.86 9.54
CA TYR A 374 4.59 -10.55 9.82
C TYR A 374 3.61 -11.62 9.30
N PHE A 375 2.46 -11.67 9.95
CA PHE A 375 1.26 -12.32 9.43
C PHE A 375 0.13 -11.29 9.35
N LYS A 376 -0.44 -11.12 8.16
CA LYS A 376 -1.48 -10.13 7.88
C LYS A 376 -2.72 -10.79 7.33
N VAL A 377 -3.87 -10.45 7.90
CA VAL A 377 -5.19 -10.85 7.41
C VAL A 377 -5.96 -9.58 7.06
N THR A 378 -6.42 -9.50 5.83
CA THR A 378 -7.27 -8.41 5.36
C THR A 378 -8.64 -8.94 5.00
N THR A 379 -9.68 -8.40 5.62
CA THR A 379 -11.08 -8.74 5.37
C THR A 379 -11.79 -7.55 4.73
N THR A 380 -12.34 -7.74 3.53
CA THR A 380 -13.06 -6.67 2.81
C THR A 380 -14.49 -7.10 2.57
N PHE A 381 -15.45 -6.34 3.09
CA PHE A 381 -16.88 -6.56 2.90
C PHE A 381 -17.65 -5.24 2.97
N TRP A 382 -18.74 -5.14 2.23
CA TRP A 382 -19.59 -3.97 2.17
C TRP A 382 -18.76 -2.68 1.90
N LYS A 383 -18.62 -1.78 2.88
CA LYS A 383 -17.83 -0.53 2.83
C LYS A 383 -16.65 -0.54 3.79
N ILE A 384 -16.26 -1.70 4.28
CA ILE A 384 -15.24 -1.87 5.31
C ILE A 384 -14.09 -2.71 4.74
N LYS A 385 -12.88 -2.26 5.03
CA LYS A 385 -11.65 -3.06 4.91
C LYS A 385 -11.03 -3.14 6.30
N TYR A 386 -10.95 -4.34 6.84
CA TYR A 386 -10.42 -4.61 8.17
C TYR A 386 -9.12 -5.38 8.07
N THR A 387 -8.06 -4.82 8.63
CA THR A 387 -6.71 -5.39 8.58
C THR A 387 -6.27 -5.77 9.98
N ASN A 388 -5.87 -7.02 10.15
CA ASN A 388 -5.19 -7.54 11.32
C ASN A 388 -3.75 -7.83 10.94
N LEU A 389 -2.80 -7.37 11.73
CA LEU A 389 -1.37 -7.54 11.49
C LEU A 389 -0.71 -7.99 12.79
N LEU A 390 -0.03 -9.14 12.72
CA LEU A 390 0.82 -9.65 13.77
C LEU A 390 2.26 -9.52 13.32
N MET A 391 3.15 -8.97 14.17
CA MET A 391 4.54 -8.70 13.84
C MET A 391 5.46 -9.28 14.90
N TRP A 392 6.62 -9.79 14.44
CA TRP A 392 7.74 -10.21 15.28
C TRP A 392 8.84 -9.17 15.14
N MET A 393 9.22 -8.58 16.26
CA MET A 393 10.17 -7.48 16.31
C MET A 393 11.29 -7.77 17.31
N GLN A 394 12.29 -6.90 17.35
CA GLN A 394 13.37 -7.00 18.31
C GLN A 394 13.86 -5.64 18.76
N ASP A 395 14.42 -5.60 19.92
CA ASP A 395 15.19 -4.49 20.48
C ASP A 395 16.66 -4.90 20.54
N VAL A 396 17.52 -4.07 19.98
CA VAL A 396 18.94 -4.40 19.75
C VAL A 396 19.90 -3.60 20.64
N ARG A 397 19.35 -2.92 21.67
CA ARG A 397 20.14 -2.08 22.58
C ARG A 397 20.87 -2.89 23.65
N PRO A 398 22.02 -2.39 24.16
CA PRO A 398 22.80 -3.06 25.19
C PRO A 398 22.00 -3.41 26.46
N GLU A 399 21.07 -2.53 26.87
CA GLU A 399 20.30 -2.67 28.11
C GLU A 399 19.35 -3.88 28.06
N LEU A 400 19.02 -4.37 26.85
CA LEU A 400 18.08 -5.48 26.63
C LEU A 400 18.71 -6.70 25.97
N THR A 401 19.96 -6.63 25.56
CA THR A 401 20.70 -7.77 24.98
C THR A 401 21.20 -8.68 26.10
N VAL A 402 20.94 -9.98 26.02
CA VAL A 402 21.37 -11.00 26.98
C VAL A 402 22.16 -12.06 26.21
N ASP A 403 23.39 -12.34 26.68
CA ASP A 403 24.30 -13.33 26.06
C ASP A 403 24.47 -13.16 24.55
N GLY A 404 24.48 -11.90 24.06
CA GLY A 404 24.60 -11.57 22.64
C GLY A 404 23.33 -11.80 21.81
N ALA A 405 22.20 -12.17 22.44
CA ALA A 405 20.91 -12.31 21.78
C ALA A 405 20.04 -11.08 22.00
N TYR A 406 19.51 -10.51 20.92
CA TYR A 406 18.60 -9.38 20.98
C TYR A 406 17.26 -9.75 21.59
N LYS A 407 16.67 -8.83 22.35
CA LYS A 407 15.39 -9.05 23.04
C LYS A 407 14.24 -9.05 22.02
N GLN A 408 13.50 -10.14 21.97
CA GLN A 408 12.32 -10.28 21.10
C GLN A 408 11.10 -9.59 21.71
N LYS A 409 10.23 -9.06 20.86
CA LYS A 409 8.91 -8.55 21.20
C LYS A 409 7.91 -8.78 20.08
N PHE A 410 6.64 -8.76 20.44
CA PHE A 410 5.53 -9.01 19.55
C PHE A 410 4.64 -7.77 19.46
N MET A 411 3.96 -7.60 18.33
CA MET A 411 2.93 -6.59 18.18
C MET A 411 1.75 -7.17 17.42
N ALA A 412 0.55 -6.95 17.95
CA ALA A 412 -0.69 -7.17 17.23
C ALA A 412 -1.37 -5.82 16.95
N MET A 413 -2.01 -5.70 15.79
CA MET A 413 -2.61 -4.46 15.33
C MET A 413 -3.93 -4.73 14.61
N HIS A 414 -4.91 -3.90 14.89
CA HIS A 414 -6.16 -3.80 14.16
C HIS A 414 -6.26 -2.44 13.46
N TYR A 415 -6.72 -2.46 12.20
CA TYR A 415 -7.10 -1.23 11.52
C TYR A 415 -8.39 -1.44 10.73
N LEU A 416 -9.44 -0.76 11.14
CA LEU A 416 -10.72 -0.76 10.47
C LEU A 416 -10.83 0.50 9.59
N ASP A 417 -10.94 0.33 8.28
CA ASP A 417 -11.11 1.39 7.29
C ASP A 417 -12.56 1.36 6.77
N TRP A 418 -13.34 2.39 7.09
CA TRP A 418 -14.77 2.46 6.79
C TRP A 418 -15.11 3.63 5.87
N ASN A 419 -15.59 3.33 4.68
CA ASN A 419 -16.16 4.32 3.75
C ASN A 419 -17.59 4.69 4.16
N VAL A 420 -17.73 5.62 5.11
CA VAL A 420 -19.04 6.10 5.63
C VAL A 420 -19.92 6.60 4.49
N THR A 421 -19.34 7.46 3.64
CA THR A 421 -19.97 7.94 2.41
C THR A 421 -19.00 7.79 1.23
N LYS A 422 -19.40 8.19 0.02
CA LYS A 422 -18.51 8.23 -1.15
C LYS A 422 -17.32 9.18 -0.97
N LYS A 423 -17.44 10.18 -0.08
CA LYS A 423 -16.42 11.22 0.14
C LYS A 423 -15.72 11.09 1.50
N LEU A 424 -16.42 10.58 2.50
CA LEU A 424 -15.92 10.49 3.87
C LEU A 424 -15.53 9.06 4.21
N ASN A 425 -14.29 8.88 4.66
CA ASN A 425 -13.75 7.65 5.20
C ASN A 425 -13.26 7.90 6.63
N LEU A 426 -13.54 6.96 7.52
CA LEU A 426 -13.05 6.91 8.89
C LEU A 426 -12.21 5.66 9.08
N GLY A 427 -11.10 5.79 9.81
CA GLY A 427 -10.27 4.67 10.21
C GLY A 427 -10.15 4.61 11.73
N PHE A 428 -10.13 3.39 12.26
CA PHE A 428 -9.91 3.11 13.67
C PHE A 428 -8.72 2.18 13.80
N PHE A 429 -7.75 2.60 14.59
CA PHE A 429 -6.48 1.92 14.80
C PHE A 429 -6.36 1.51 16.27
N GLU A 430 -5.94 0.29 16.51
CA GLU A 430 -5.54 -0.20 17.82
C GLU A 430 -4.34 -1.13 17.64
N THR A 431 -3.38 -1.03 18.55
CA THR A 431 -2.21 -1.92 18.57
C THR A 431 -1.78 -2.18 20.00
N VAL A 432 -1.20 -3.34 20.22
CA VAL A 432 -0.59 -3.72 21.49
C VAL A 432 0.79 -4.31 21.25
N ILE A 433 1.76 -3.94 22.09
CA ILE A 433 3.12 -4.48 22.12
C ILE A 433 3.32 -5.25 23.41
N TRP A 434 3.93 -6.42 23.33
CA TRP A 434 4.32 -7.24 24.47
C TRP A 434 5.58 -8.03 24.17
N ASP A 435 6.18 -8.62 25.17
CA ASP A 435 7.35 -9.49 25.04
C ASP A 435 7.13 -10.88 25.66
N ASP A 436 8.20 -11.66 25.70
CA ASP A 436 8.20 -13.02 26.23
C ASP A 436 8.40 -13.07 27.77
N THR A 437 8.15 -12.01 28.47
CA THR A 437 8.23 -12.00 29.93
C THR A 437 7.31 -13.07 30.54
N ASN A 438 7.81 -13.84 31.50
CA ASN A 438 7.14 -14.99 32.09
C ASN A 438 6.81 -16.13 31.10
N ASN A 439 7.60 -16.33 30.05
CA ASN A 439 7.39 -17.32 28.99
C ASN A 439 6.03 -17.16 28.29
N ARG A 440 5.54 -15.92 28.18
CA ARG A 440 4.25 -15.60 27.57
C ARG A 440 4.23 -15.90 26.07
N GLY A 441 5.36 -15.70 25.38
CA GLY A 441 5.50 -15.94 23.95
C GLY A 441 4.44 -15.22 23.13
N LEU A 442 3.97 -15.88 22.09
CA LEU A 442 2.87 -15.41 21.27
C LEU A 442 1.54 -15.58 22.01
N ASP A 443 1.00 -14.48 22.56
CA ASP A 443 -0.23 -14.50 23.35
C ASP A 443 -1.48 -14.71 22.45
N VAL A 444 -2.17 -15.82 22.67
CA VAL A 444 -3.36 -16.21 21.90
C VAL A 444 -4.52 -15.21 22.06
N ASN A 445 -4.58 -14.47 23.17
CA ASN A 445 -5.61 -13.46 23.39
C ASN A 445 -5.52 -12.34 22.33
N TYR A 446 -4.32 -11.99 21.91
CA TYR A 446 -4.09 -10.96 20.88
C TYR A 446 -4.20 -11.46 19.43
N LEU A 447 -4.44 -12.77 19.24
CA LEU A 447 -4.77 -13.32 17.93
C LEU A 447 -6.26 -13.19 17.59
N ASN A 448 -7.11 -12.85 18.56
CA ASN A 448 -8.52 -12.63 18.32
C ASN A 448 -8.73 -11.33 17.51
N PRO A 449 -9.24 -11.44 16.26
CA PRO A 449 -9.30 -10.27 15.37
C PRO A 449 -10.38 -9.24 15.74
N LEU A 450 -11.23 -9.52 16.72
CA LEU A 450 -12.39 -8.66 17.07
C LEU A 450 -12.32 -8.09 18.47
N ILE A 451 -11.32 -8.47 19.26
CA ILE A 451 -11.22 -8.06 20.64
C ILE A 451 -10.52 -6.70 20.78
N PHE A 452 -10.97 -5.87 21.71
CA PHE A 452 -10.25 -4.67 22.09
C PHE A 452 -9.04 -5.04 22.95
N TYR A 453 -7.84 -4.72 22.49
CA TYR A 453 -6.57 -5.08 23.16
C TYR A 453 -6.40 -4.41 24.52
N ASN A 454 -6.84 -3.18 24.65
CA ASN A 454 -6.82 -2.46 25.93
C ASN A 454 -7.56 -3.21 27.05
N SER A 455 -8.67 -3.89 26.71
CA SER A 455 -9.42 -4.70 27.67
C SER A 455 -8.66 -5.96 28.11
N ILE A 456 -7.88 -6.55 27.19
CA ILE A 456 -7.03 -7.72 27.48
C ILE A 456 -5.84 -7.31 28.33
N GLU A 457 -5.17 -6.21 27.97
CA GLU A 457 -4.07 -5.66 28.74
C GLU A 457 -4.48 -5.42 30.21
N PHE A 458 -5.60 -4.74 30.43
CA PHE A 458 -6.14 -4.51 31.76
C PHE A 458 -6.40 -5.81 32.56
N SER A 459 -6.90 -6.86 31.89
CA SER A 459 -7.20 -8.15 32.53
C SER A 459 -5.97 -9.02 32.77
N THR A 460 -4.88 -8.80 32.01
CA THR A 460 -3.64 -9.59 32.10
C THR A 460 -2.67 -9.02 33.17
N GLY A 461 -2.76 -7.71 33.42
CA GLY A 461 -1.94 -6.99 34.42
C GLY A 461 -1.53 -5.62 33.91
N SER A 462 -1.38 -4.66 34.78
CA SER A 462 -1.10 -3.24 34.45
C SER A 462 0.24 -2.99 33.73
N ARG A 463 1.10 -4.00 33.59
CA ARG A 463 2.37 -3.97 32.86
C ARG A 463 2.49 -5.12 31.84
N ALA A 464 1.36 -5.60 31.35
CA ALA A 464 1.34 -6.75 30.45
C ALA A 464 1.59 -6.39 28.96
N GLY A 465 1.66 -5.11 28.65
CA GLY A 465 1.89 -4.61 27.29
C GLY A 465 1.78 -3.09 27.21
N ASN A 466 1.90 -2.55 26.01
CA ASN A 466 1.70 -1.13 25.71
C ASN A 466 0.69 -1.01 24.58
N THR A 467 -0.48 -0.39 24.85
CA THR A 467 -1.58 -0.25 23.89
C THR A 467 -1.68 1.17 23.36
N LEU A 468 -1.73 1.32 22.04
CA LEU A 468 -1.95 2.59 21.37
C LEU A 468 -3.28 2.55 20.60
N LEU A 469 -4.01 3.67 20.63
CA LEU A 469 -5.26 3.87 19.93
C LEU A 469 -5.15 4.99 18.89
N GLY A 470 -5.95 4.95 17.85
CA GLY A 470 -5.94 6.01 16.86
C GLY A 470 -7.20 6.10 16.02
N VAL A 471 -7.45 7.31 15.54
CA VAL A 471 -8.53 7.59 14.61
C VAL A 471 -7.96 8.34 13.41
N SER A 472 -8.35 7.94 12.22
CA SER A 472 -8.04 8.67 10.99
C SER A 472 -9.31 9.12 10.29
N LEU A 473 -9.22 10.26 9.61
CA LEU A 473 -10.29 10.81 8.80
C LEU A 473 -9.75 11.18 7.43
N LYS A 474 -10.51 10.85 6.40
CA LYS A 474 -10.20 11.19 5.01
C LYS A 474 -11.44 11.76 4.33
N TYR A 475 -11.27 12.89 3.65
CA TYR A 475 -12.34 13.53 2.88
C TYR A 475 -11.90 13.78 1.45
N LYS A 476 -12.64 13.18 0.50
CA LYS A 476 -12.37 13.23 -0.94
C LYS A 476 -13.15 14.37 -1.59
N LEU A 477 -12.47 15.30 -2.24
CA LEU A 477 -13.07 16.44 -2.95
C LEU A 477 -12.46 16.60 -4.34
N LYS A 478 -13.10 16.03 -5.38
CA LYS A 478 -12.60 16.06 -6.76
C LYS A 478 -11.11 15.66 -6.83
N ASN A 479 -10.24 16.61 -7.20
CA ASN A 479 -8.79 16.41 -7.30
C ASN A 479 -8.04 16.62 -5.98
N MET A 480 -8.75 16.82 -4.87
CA MET A 480 -8.14 17.03 -3.55
C MET A 480 -8.53 15.92 -2.58
N LEU A 481 -7.60 15.56 -1.71
CA LEU A 481 -7.81 14.64 -0.61
C LEU A 481 -7.31 15.31 0.66
N PHE A 482 -8.21 15.54 1.63
CA PHE A 482 -7.87 15.93 2.99
C PHE A 482 -7.77 14.68 3.85
N TYR A 483 -6.75 14.60 4.68
CA TYR A 483 -6.56 13.47 5.60
C TYR A 483 -6.03 13.93 6.94
N SER A 484 -6.32 13.16 7.96
CA SER A 484 -5.80 13.38 9.30
C SER A 484 -5.63 12.07 10.05
N GLN A 485 -4.73 12.08 11.04
CA GLN A 485 -4.60 11.04 12.05
C GLN A 485 -4.54 11.72 13.44
N PHE A 486 -5.21 11.11 14.40
CA PHE A 486 -5.06 11.39 15.82
C PHE A 486 -4.65 10.08 16.50
N LEU A 487 -3.51 10.10 17.15
CA LEU A 487 -2.99 9.00 17.94
C LEU A 487 -3.12 9.34 19.41
N LEU A 488 -3.46 8.34 20.19
CA LEU A 488 -3.51 8.34 21.64
C LEU A 488 -2.72 7.12 22.14
N ASP A 489 -1.64 7.36 22.86
CA ASP A 489 -0.81 6.34 23.46
C ASP A 489 -1.26 6.13 24.92
N ASP A 490 -1.27 7.23 25.70
CA ASP A 490 -1.72 7.21 27.08
C ASP A 490 -2.45 8.51 27.40
N PHE A 491 -3.41 8.48 28.34
CA PHE A 491 -4.11 9.69 28.74
C PHE A 491 -4.83 9.55 30.07
N LYS A 492 -4.95 10.68 30.74
CA LYS A 492 -5.83 10.84 31.90
C LYS A 492 -6.76 12.00 31.65
N GLY A 493 -8.06 11.71 31.46
CA GLY A 493 -9.06 12.71 31.06
C GLY A 493 -9.12 13.93 31.96
N SER A 494 -8.94 13.76 33.28
CA SER A 494 -8.89 14.86 34.24
C SER A 494 -7.66 15.77 34.06
N GLU A 495 -6.54 15.28 33.51
CA GLU A 495 -5.33 16.06 33.26
C GLU A 495 -5.35 16.73 31.88
N MET A 496 -6.07 16.17 30.90
CA MET A 496 -6.22 16.79 29.57
C MET A 496 -6.92 18.15 29.66
N THR A 497 -7.92 18.26 30.51
CA THR A 497 -8.70 19.49 30.65
C THR A 497 -7.99 20.61 31.41
N LYS A 498 -7.00 20.27 32.24
CA LYS A 498 -6.24 21.24 33.06
C LYS A 498 -5.19 22.02 32.25
N ASN A 499 -4.80 21.54 31.08
CA ASN A 499 -3.76 22.12 30.23
C ASN A 499 -2.44 22.46 30.97
N ASN A 500 -2.08 21.62 31.94
CA ASN A 500 -0.93 21.79 32.83
C ASN A 500 0.35 21.11 32.34
N GLY A 501 0.32 20.54 31.12
CA GLY A 501 1.46 19.84 30.54
C GLY A 501 1.79 18.52 31.23
N TRP A 502 0.79 17.78 31.73
CA TRP A 502 1.02 16.47 32.31
C TRP A 502 1.68 15.52 31.31
N TRP A 503 2.75 14.83 31.73
CA TRP A 503 3.60 14.00 30.88
C TRP A 503 2.86 12.84 30.22
N GLY A 504 1.94 12.18 30.96
CA GLY A 504 1.19 11.01 30.49
C GLY A 504 0.06 11.35 29.52
N ASN A 505 -0.15 12.61 29.12
CA ASN A 505 -1.00 12.94 27.98
C ASN A 505 -0.22 12.75 26.67
N LYS A 506 0.06 11.50 26.31
CA LYS A 506 0.83 11.08 25.15
C LYS A 506 -0.07 11.00 23.92
N ASN A 507 0.13 11.90 22.97
CA ASN A 507 -0.69 11.93 21.76
C ASN A 507 0.04 12.58 20.59
N GLY A 508 -0.49 12.33 19.40
CA GLY A 508 -0.02 12.92 18.15
C GLY A 508 -1.15 13.30 17.22
N ILE A 509 -0.92 14.33 16.40
CA ILE A 509 -1.86 14.78 15.37
C ILE A 509 -1.14 14.96 14.04
N GLN A 510 -1.77 14.48 12.98
CA GLN A 510 -1.38 14.70 11.58
C GLN A 510 -2.55 15.34 10.85
N LEU A 511 -2.24 16.36 10.05
CA LEU A 511 -3.17 17.00 9.12
C LEU A 511 -2.51 17.11 7.77
N GLY A 512 -3.22 16.81 6.69
CA GLY A 512 -2.64 16.92 5.36
C GLY A 512 -3.64 17.10 4.24
N VAL A 513 -3.12 17.55 3.12
CA VAL A 513 -3.86 17.70 1.87
C VAL A 513 -3.01 17.24 0.70
N LYS A 514 -3.62 16.47 -0.20
CA LYS A 514 -3.08 16.10 -1.52
C LYS A 514 -3.90 16.78 -2.61
N TYR A 515 -3.23 17.35 -3.61
CA TYR A 515 -3.86 17.99 -4.75
C TYR A 515 -3.32 17.39 -6.05
N TYR A 516 -4.14 16.58 -6.69
CA TYR A 516 -3.82 15.87 -7.92
C TYR A 516 -4.17 16.72 -9.14
N ASN A 517 -3.33 16.68 -10.18
CA ASN A 517 -3.45 17.53 -11.36
C ASN A 517 -3.67 19.00 -10.95
N ALA A 518 -2.81 19.46 -10.03
CA ALA A 518 -2.93 20.77 -9.40
C ALA A 518 -3.01 21.88 -10.46
N PHE A 519 -3.90 22.85 -10.24
CA PHE A 519 -4.14 23.96 -11.17
C PHE A 519 -4.50 23.53 -12.61
N ASN A 520 -5.08 22.33 -12.78
CA ASN A 520 -5.37 21.67 -14.06
C ASN A 520 -4.13 21.31 -14.89
N ILE A 521 -2.94 21.32 -14.28
CA ILE A 521 -1.70 20.84 -14.92
C ILE A 521 -1.65 19.33 -14.76
N LYS A 522 -1.76 18.61 -15.86
CA LYS A 522 -1.74 17.13 -15.88
C LYS A 522 -0.45 16.61 -15.23
N ASN A 523 -0.60 15.61 -14.37
CA ASN A 523 0.48 14.96 -13.62
C ASN A 523 1.26 15.87 -12.65
N LEU A 524 0.79 17.08 -12.36
CA LEU A 524 1.31 17.88 -11.24
C LEU A 524 0.60 17.45 -9.95
N PHE A 525 1.35 16.92 -9.03
CA PHE A 525 0.90 16.54 -7.69
C PHE A 525 1.52 17.46 -6.66
N LEU A 526 0.70 17.97 -5.75
CA LEU A 526 1.12 18.76 -4.59
C LEU A 526 0.60 18.10 -3.31
N GLN A 527 1.41 18.13 -2.26
CA GLN A 527 1.03 17.69 -0.93
C GLN A 527 1.58 18.66 0.12
N ALA A 528 0.76 18.96 1.11
CA ALA A 528 1.17 19.63 2.32
C ALA A 528 0.73 18.79 3.52
N GLU A 529 1.61 18.64 4.51
CA GLU A 529 1.38 17.82 5.70
C GLU A 529 1.96 18.49 6.94
N TYR A 530 1.23 18.46 8.02
CA TYR A 530 1.67 18.92 9.34
C TYR A 530 1.56 17.77 10.32
N ASN A 531 2.63 17.50 11.07
CA ASN A 531 2.73 16.50 12.11
C ASN A 531 3.16 17.15 13.43
N SER A 532 2.54 16.73 14.51
CA SER A 532 2.90 17.18 15.86
C SER A 532 2.70 16.03 16.84
N VAL A 533 3.74 15.69 17.58
CA VAL A 533 3.73 14.60 18.55
C VAL A 533 4.26 15.10 19.87
N ARG A 534 3.53 14.83 20.96
CA ARG A 534 3.90 15.24 22.30
C ARG A 534 5.11 14.48 22.81
N PRO A 535 5.83 15.05 23.83
CA PRO A 535 6.87 14.31 24.56
C PRO A 535 6.35 12.99 25.12
N TYR A 536 7.24 12.00 25.21
CA TYR A 536 7.02 10.66 25.77
C TYR A 536 6.06 9.75 24.98
N THR A 537 5.40 10.24 23.93
CA THR A 537 4.57 9.41 23.04
C THR A 537 5.45 8.30 22.45
N TYR A 538 4.92 7.07 22.36
CA TYR A 538 5.60 5.86 21.90
C TYR A 538 6.66 5.26 22.86
N SER A 539 7.00 5.92 23.96
CA SER A 539 7.90 5.38 24.98
C SER A 539 7.13 4.73 26.13
N HIS A 540 7.78 3.82 26.83
CA HIS A 540 7.23 3.10 27.97
C HIS A 540 8.27 2.98 29.09
N ASP A 541 7.84 2.77 30.36
CA ASP A 541 8.71 2.48 31.50
C ASP A 541 9.37 1.11 31.33
N GLU A 542 8.64 0.11 30.85
CA GLU A 542 9.23 -1.14 30.40
C GLU A 542 9.90 -0.91 29.04
N LEU A 543 11.22 -0.85 29.02
CA LEU A 543 12.02 -0.45 27.87
C LEU A 543 11.72 -1.23 26.58
N ASN A 544 11.33 -2.50 26.68
CA ASN A 544 11.02 -3.33 25.52
C ASN A 544 9.63 -3.06 24.92
N TYR A 545 8.74 -2.36 25.65
CA TYR A 545 7.38 -2.05 25.18
C TYR A 545 7.28 -0.75 24.37
N ASN A 546 8.43 -0.11 24.06
CA ASN A 546 8.46 1.03 23.15
C ASN A 546 7.93 0.68 21.75
N PHE A 547 7.39 1.68 21.04
CA PHE A 547 6.88 1.54 19.66
C PHE A 547 8.02 1.68 18.64
N GLY A 548 8.96 0.72 18.68
CA GLY A 548 10.15 0.69 17.83
C GLY A 548 10.58 -0.71 17.44
N HIS A 549 11.45 -0.82 16.44
CA HIS A 549 12.08 -2.03 15.94
C HIS A 549 13.48 -1.71 15.42
N ASP A 550 14.50 -2.50 15.83
CA ASP A 550 15.90 -2.26 15.42
C ASP A 550 16.35 -0.82 15.68
N ASN A 551 16.13 -0.27 16.87
CA ASN A 551 16.43 1.12 17.26
C ASN A 551 15.82 2.18 16.29
N GLN A 552 14.76 1.83 15.56
CA GLN A 552 14.06 2.73 14.67
C GLN A 552 12.59 2.82 15.07
N PRO A 553 11.97 4.03 15.11
CA PRO A 553 10.56 4.16 15.44
C PRO A 553 9.69 3.49 14.37
N LEU A 554 8.56 2.88 14.79
CA LEU A 554 7.61 2.24 13.88
C LEU A 554 6.62 3.22 13.26
N ALA A 555 6.39 4.38 13.89
CA ALA A 555 5.49 5.41 13.41
C ALA A 555 6.24 6.52 12.65
N HIS A 556 6.39 7.67 13.26
CA HIS A 556 7.05 8.82 12.66
C HIS A 556 8.57 8.75 12.78
N LEU A 557 9.30 9.06 11.70
CA LEU A 557 10.77 9.03 11.67
C LEU A 557 11.43 9.83 12.80
N TRP A 558 10.84 10.93 13.21
CA TRP A 558 11.36 11.78 14.29
C TRP A 558 10.99 11.28 15.70
N GLY A 559 10.25 10.17 15.83
CA GLY A 559 9.79 9.65 17.12
C GLY A 559 8.77 10.58 17.77
N ALA A 560 9.14 11.25 18.88
CA ALA A 560 8.25 12.13 19.65
C ALA A 560 8.85 13.51 19.91
N ASN A 561 8.12 14.38 20.61
CA ASN A 561 8.54 15.72 21.05
C ASN A 561 8.90 16.67 19.90
N PHE A 562 8.05 16.73 18.84
CA PHE A 562 8.33 17.54 17.65
C PHE A 562 7.08 18.16 17.03
N LYS A 563 7.33 19.18 16.18
CA LYS A 563 6.40 19.71 15.18
C LYS A 563 7.12 19.75 13.84
N GLU A 564 6.47 19.24 12.79
CA GLU A 564 7.01 19.15 11.45
C GLU A 564 5.99 19.66 10.43
N PHE A 565 6.45 20.35 9.41
CA PHE A 565 5.70 20.70 8.22
C PHE A 565 6.43 20.14 6.99
N ILE A 566 5.70 19.49 6.10
CA ILE A 566 6.22 18.90 4.86
C ILE A 566 5.46 19.46 3.67
N GLY A 567 6.19 19.93 2.65
CA GLY A 567 5.67 20.27 1.33
C GLY A 567 6.29 19.38 0.26
N ILE A 568 5.46 18.78 -0.59
CA ILE A 568 5.93 17.92 -1.70
C ILE A 568 5.29 18.39 -3.00
N ALA A 569 6.11 18.44 -4.07
CA ALA A 569 5.65 18.66 -5.43
C ALA A 569 6.27 17.60 -6.35
N ASN A 570 5.42 16.84 -7.08
CA ASN A 570 5.84 15.87 -8.08
C ASN A 570 5.30 16.27 -9.43
N TYR A 571 6.13 16.23 -10.45
CA TYR A 571 5.72 16.46 -11.82
C TYR A 571 6.31 15.41 -12.75
N SER A 572 5.53 14.94 -13.71
CA SER A 572 6.03 13.98 -14.70
C SER A 572 5.47 14.21 -16.09
N ILE A 573 6.34 14.08 -17.11
CA ILE A 573 6.02 14.12 -18.51
C ILE A 573 6.62 12.89 -19.18
N ASP A 574 5.79 12.01 -19.74
CA ASP A 574 6.25 10.73 -20.30
C ASP A 574 7.11 9.99 -19.25
N ARG A 575 8.35 9.68 -19.55
CA ARG A 575 9.30 9.00 -18.66
C ARG A 575 10.17 9.93 -17.81
N LEU A 576 10.09 11.24 -18.03
CA LEU A 576 10.79 12.24 -17.20
C LEU A 576 9.97 12.54 -15.95
N TYR A 577 10.67 12.75 -14.84
CA TYR A 577 10.04 13.16 -13.58
C TYR A 577 10.91 14.15 -12.81
N ALA A 578 10.27 14.95 -11.99
CA ALA A 578 10.89 15.80 -11.00
C ALA A 578 10.10 15.74 -9.69
N ASN A 579 10.81 15.71 -8.58
CA ASN A 579 10.27 15.69 -7.22
C ASN A 579 10.99 16.77 -6.41
N VAL A 580 10.22 17.58 -5.68
CA VAL A 580 10.71 18.53 -4.68
C VAL A 580 10.06 18.17 -3.36
N LYS A 581 10.86 18.11 -2.29
CA LYS A 581 10.37 17.95 -0.93
C LYS A 581 11.03 18.97 -0.02
N ILE A 582 10.24 19.64 0.80
CA ILE A 582 10.69 20.56 1.83
C ILE A 582 10.16 20.06 3.16
N VAL A 583 11.05 19.95 4.15
CA VAL A 583 10.72 19.60 5.53
C VAL A 583 11.23 20.69 6.44
N VAL A 584 10.37 21.21 7.30
CA VAL A 584 10.71 22.21 8.29
C VAL A 584 10.13 21.81 9.62
N GLY A 585 10.94 21.86 10.68
CA GLY A 585 10.40 21.52 11.98
C GLY A 585 11.29 21.84 13.16
N LYS A 586 10.75 21.57 14.33
CA LYS A 586 11.43 21.69 15.62
C LYS A 586 11.23 20.42 16.41
N LYS A 587 12.31 19.93 17.02
CA LYS A 587 12.31 18.74 17.88
C LYS A 587 13.08 19.05 19.17
N GLY A 588 12.68 18.40 20.26
CA GLY A 588 13.48 18.37 21.49
C GLY A 588 14.20 17.04 21.63
N PHE A 589 15.49 17.08 21.85
CA PHE A 589 16.35 15.94 22.20
C PHE A 589 16.68 15.92 23.69
N ASP A 590 17.18 14.79 24.16
CA ASP A 590 17.78 14.67 25.47
C ASP A 590 19.19 15.31 25.43
N PHE A 591 19.70 15.81 26.56
CA PHE A 591 21.02 16.44 26.61
C PHE A 591 22.14 15.41 26.59
N ASN A 592 22.01 14.34 27.39
CA ASN A 592 22.98 13.22 27.49
C ASN A 592 24.45 13.70 27.59
N ASN A 593 24.69 14.67 28.47
CA ASN A 593 25.99 15.34 28.62
C ASN A 593 26.74 14.93 29.89
N GLY A 594 26.27 13.91 30.58
CA GLY A 594 26.85 13.41 31.84
C GLY A 594 26.36 14.13 33.11
N THR A 595 25.92 15.40 32.98
CA THR A 595 25.30 16.17 34.07
C THR A 595 23.79 16.17 34.02
N ASP A 596 23.23 16.09 32.82
CA ASP A 596 21.80 15.97 32.55
C ASP A 596 21.56 14.75 31.64
N ASN A 597 21.08 13.67 32.27
CA ASN A 597 20.79 12.39 31.63
C ASN A 597 19.29 12.07 31.69
N PHE A 598 18.43 13.06 31.93
CA PHE A 598 16.99 12.88 31.94
C PHE A 598 16.44 12.73 30.53
N SER A 599 15.35 11.98 30.43
CA SER A 599 14.54 11.95 29.21
C SER A 599 13.66 13.18 29.12
N TYR A 600 13.72 13.87 27.98
CA TYR A 600 12.82 14.96 27.61
C TYR A 600 11.70 14.52 26.68
N GLY A 601 11.58 13.19 26.47
CA GLY A 601 10.52 12.55 25.74
C GLY A 601 10.64 12.64 24.22
N GLY A 602 11.83 12.93 23.69
CA GLY A 602 12.12 12.93 22.25
C GLY A 602 12.58 11.57 21.72
N ASN A 603 13.19 10.77 22.58
CA ASN A 603 13.68 9.42 22.29
C ASN A 603 12.63 8.39 22.71
N VAL A 604 12.02 7.69 21.75
CA VAL A 604 10.98 6.68 22.01
C VAL A 604 11.52 5.43 22.71
N PHE A 605 12.83 5.24 22.71
CA PHE A 605 13.53 4.12 23.35
C PHE A 605 13.96 4.42 24.79
N ALA A 606 13.84 5.67 25.26
CA ALA A 606 14.19 6.03 26.62
C ALA A 606 13.06 5.68 27.58
N ASP A 607 13.47 5.30 28.80
CA ASP A 607 12.57 5.13 29.93
C ASP A 607 11.84 6.43 30.24
N ASN A 608 10.51 6.42 30.24
CA ASN A 608 9.70 7.59 30.54
C ASN A 608 9.59 7.89 32.04
N ASP A 609 9.98 6.96 32.92
CA ASP A 609 10.11 7.22 34.35
C ASP A 609 11.35 8.05 34.69
N ASN A 610 12.37 8.06 33.82
CA ASN A 610 13.53 8.95 33.93
C ASN A 610 13.24 10.37 33.39
N ARG A 611 12.03 10.89 33.60
CA ARG A 611 11.61 12.23 33.16
C ARG A 611 12.01 13.33 34.13
N VAL A 612 12.14 14.55 33.61
CA VAL A 612 12.50 15.73 34.43
C VAL A 612 11.36 16.13 35.36
N SER A 613 10.10 16.07 34.91
CA SER A 613 8.93 16.53 35.67
C SER A 613 7.65 15.88 35.17
N ASP A 614 6.69 15.73 36.07
CA ASP A 614 5.34 15.25 35.73
C ASP A 614 4.50 16.31 35.02
N TYR A 615 4.78 17.58 35.24
CA TYR A 615 4.00 18.72 34.71
C TYR A 615 4.88 19.70 33.95
N GLY A 616 4.25 20.60 33.19
CA GLY A 616 4.97 21.60 32.41
C GLY A 616 5.58 21.09 31.11
N ASN A 617 5.28 19.85 30.72
CA ASN A 617 5.84 19.24 29.50
C ASN A 617 5.22 19.84 28.24
N ASN A 618 6.08 20.35 27.36
CA ASN A 618 5.72 21.02 26.12
C ASN A 618 6.48 20.44 24.93
N ILE A 619 5.88 20.49 23.74
CA ILE A 619 6.51 20.03 22.51
C ILE A 619 7.74 20.88 22.18
N GLY A 620 8.88 20.22 21.93
CA GLY A 620 10.17 20.85 21.67
C GLY A 620 10.97 21.17 22.94
N GLN A 621 10.61 20.55 24.10
CA GLN A 621 11.36 20.67 25.35
C GLN A 621 12.72 19.95 25.29
N GLY A 622 13.62 20.28 26.22
CA GLY A 622 14.97 19.71 26.28
C GLY A 622 15.93 20.43 25.33
N ASN A 623 16.85 19.72 24.75
CA ASN A 623 17.83 20.24 23.81
C ASN A 623 17.18 20.51 22.46
N LYS A 624 16.79 21.76 22.23
CA LYS A 624 16.00 22.17 21.07
C LYS A 624 16.80 22.12 19.78
N VAL A 625 16.16 21.59 18.74
CA VAL A 625 16.70 21.54 17.39
C VAL A 625 15.71 22.15 16.43
N THR A 626 16.23 22.98 15.50
CA THR A 626 15.50 23.45 14.32
C THR A 626 16.06 22.75 13.08
N ILE A 627 15.18 22.20 12.27
CA ILE A 627 15.55 21.41 11.09
C ILE A 627 14.90 22.02 9.86
N PHE A 628 15.68 22.22 8.81
CA PHE A 628 15.22 22.52 7.46
C PHE A 628 15.88 21.55 6.48
N ILE A 629 15.08 20.90 5.64
CA ILE A 629 15.58 20.02 4.59
C ILE A 629 14.87 20.38 3.28
N GLY A 630 15.65 20.63 2.25
CA GLY A 630 15.22 20.74 0.87
C GLY A 630 15.81 19.60 0.05
N ASP A 631 14.96 18.80 -0.57
CA ASP A 631 15.36 17.67 -1.41
C ASP A 631 14.77 17.84 -2.80
N PHE A 632 15.61 17.78 -3.82
CA PHE A 632 15.24 17.85 -5.22
C PHE A 632 15.78 16.64 -5.97
N GLN A 633 14.90 15.85 -6.56
CA GLN A 633 15.27 14.72 -7.41
C GLN A 633 14.63 14.87 -8.80
N THR A 634 15.42 14.68 -9.84
CA THR A 634 14.92 14.57 -11.21
C THR A 634 15.50 13.34 -11.88
N GLY A 635 14.79 12.80 -12.87
CA GLY A 635 15.27 11.61 -13.52
C GLY A 635 14.42 11.12 -14.68
N TYR A 636 14.79 9.94 -15.16
CA TYR A 636 14.17 9.28 -16.30
C TYR A 636 13.83 7.81 -15.97
N LEU A 637 12.58 7.41 -16.21
CA LEU A 637 12.12 6.02 -16.09
C LEU A 637 12.66 5.21 -17.27
N VAL A 638 13.69 4.42 -17.02
CA VAL A 638 14.38 3.60 -18.02
C VAL A 638 13.51 2.39 -18.40
N ASN A 639 13.08 1.61 -17.40
CA ASN A 639 12.23 0.44 -17.60
C ASN A 639 11.00 0.48 -16.68
N PRO A 640 9.79 0.61 -17.24
CA PRO A 640 8.56 0.63 -16.42
C PRO A 640 8.21 -0.73 -15.79
N ALA A 641 8.66 -1.87 -16.34
CA ALA A 641 8.39 -3.19 -15.76
C ALA A 641 9.11 -3.38 -14.42
N THR A 642 10.38 -2.97 -14.35
CA THR A 642 11.21 -3.13 -13.14
C THR A 642 11.33 -1.85 -12.31
N ASN A 643 10.67 -0.75 -12.73
CA ASN A 643 10.81 0.58 -12.13
C ASN A 643 12.26 1.09 -12.08
N LEU A 644 13.06 0.74 -13.09
CA LEU A 644 14.45 1.19 -13.23
C LEU A 644 14.50 2.65 -13.63
N LYS A 645 15.19 3.48 -12.84
CA LYS A 645 15.26 4.94 -13.00
C LYS A 645 16.72 5.41 -13.03
N LEU A 646 17.04 6.29 -13.95
CA LEU A 646 18.22 7.16 -13.87
C LEU A 646 17.81 8.42 -13.12
N PHE A 647 18.64 8.91 -12.18
CA PHE A 647 18.30 10.09 -11.39
C PHE A 647 19.53 10.94 -11.03
N VAL A 648 19.23 12.20 -10.73
CA VAL A 648 20.11 13.12 -10.03
C VAL A 648 19.37 13.63 -8.82
N ASN A 649 20.01 13.65 -7.67
CA ASN A 649 19.47 14.14 -6.42
C ASN A 649 20.33 15.24 -5.83
N PHE A 650 19.68 16.25 -5.27
CA PHE A 650 20.28 17.34 -4.51
C PHE A 650 19.54 17.48 -3.19
N THR A 651 20.27 17.36 -2.08
CA THR A 651 19.74 17.56 -0.73
C THR A 651 20.49 18.68 -0.05
N TYR A 652 19.77 19.66 0.49
CA TYR A 652 20.27 20.66 1.42
C TYR A 652 19.62 20.45 2.77
N ARG A 653 20.41 20.36 3.83
CA ARG A 653 19.96 20.21 5.22
C ARG A 653 20.63 21.23 6.12
N ASN A 654 19.82 22.01 6.82
CA ASN A 654 20.25 22.84 7.95
C ASN A 654 19.73 22.18 9.24
N PHE A 655 20.64 21.95 10.16
CA PHE A 655 20.35 21.37 11.47
C PHE A 655 21.00 22.23 12.54
N ASP A 656 20.18 22.94 13.30
CA ASP A 656 20.61 23.89 14.31
C ASP A 656 20.16 23.41 15.69
N ILE A 657 21.12 22.95 16.50
CA ILE A 657 20.92 22.39 17.84
C ILE A 657 21.49 23.34 18.90
N ASN A 658 20.73 23.56 19.98
CA ASN A 658 21.14 24.48 21.03
C ASN A 658 22.44 24.06 21.72
N GLN A 659 22.61 22.77 22.01
CA GLN A 659 23.83 22.20 22.60
C GLN A 659 24.27 20.97 21.82
N PRO A 660 25.52 20.90 21.33
CA PRO A 660 26.05 19.72 20.67
C PRO A 660 26.00 18.50 21.60
N THR A 661 25.73 17.34 21.02
CA THR A 661 25.81 16.04 21.68
C THR A 661 26.86 15.17 21.00
N ASN A 662 27.17 14.00 21.54
CA ASN A 662 28.10 13.06 20.89
C ASN A 662 27.65 12.65 19.49
N ALA A 663 26.33 12.61 19.24
CA ALA A 663 25.75 12.17 17.96
C ALA A 663 25.40 13.36 17.02
N PHE A 664 25.11 14.54 17.56
CA PHE A 664 24.54 15.65 16.79
C PHE A 664 25.24 16.97 17.12
N GLU A 665 25.56 17.74 16.07
CA GLU A 665 26.08 19.09 16.14
C GLU A 665 25.36 20.00 15.13
N THR A 666 25.39 21.31 15.35
CA THR A 666 24.89 22.27 14.36
C THR A 666 25.65 22.10 13.05
N SER A 667 24.94 21.88 11.97
CA SER A 667 25.56 21.61 10.68
C SER A 667 24.66 22.03 9.50
N ASN A 668 25.34 22.51 8.46
CA ASN A 668 24.78 22.65 7.13
C ASN A 668 25.35 21.55 6.23
N SER A 669 24.48 20.73 5.67
CA SER A 669 24.89 19.64 4.79
C SER A 669 24.29 19.85 3.40
N THR A 670 25.14 19.72 2.38
CA THR A 670 24.74 19.68 0.99
C THR A 670 25.20 18.35 0.40
N TRP A 671 24.30 17.61 -0.20
CA TRP A 671 24.60 16.31 -0.78
C TRP A 671 24.10 16.24 -2.22
N ILE A 672 25.00 15.94 -3.16
CA ILE A 672 24.67 15.73 -4.56
C ILE A 672 24.98 14.29 -4.92
N SER A 673 24.05 13.60 -5.55
CA SER A 673 24.25 12.25 -6.04
C SER A 673 23.62 12.05 -7.42
N ILE A 674 24.21 11.14 -8.20
CA ILE A 674 23.69 10.65 -9.47
C ILE A 674 23.70 9.13 -9.42
N GLY A 675 22.70 8.50 -10.03
CA GLY A 675 22.64 7.04 -10.00
C GLY A 675 21.60 6.44 -10.92
N LEU A 676 21.64 5.10 -10.94
CA LEU A 676 20.68 4.23 -11.60
C LEU A 676 20.12 3.27 -10.55
N LYS A 677 18.80 3.34 -10.27
CA LYS A 677 18.16 2.51 -9.24
C LYS A 677 16.90 1.82 -9.71
N THR A 678 16.71 0.60 -9.28
CA THR A 678 15.42 -0.11 -9.28
C THR A 678 14.64 0.37 -8.05
N ASP A 679 13.64 1.24 -8.27
CA ASP A 679 12.99 2.02 -7.21
C ASP A 679 11.79 1.26 -6.64
N LEU A 680 12.01 0.41 -5.63
CA LEU A 680 11.01 -0.50 -5.07
C LEU A 680 10.62 -0.20 -3.62
N PHE A 681 11.32 0.72 -2.96
CA PHE A 681 11.06 1.13 -1.56
C PHE A 681 11.48 2.59 -1.34
N ASN A 682 10.98 3.20 -0.26
CA ASN A 682 11.33 4.56 0.11
C ASN A 682 12.65 4.62 0.89
N TRP A 683 13.44 5.67 0.62
CA TRP A 683 14.53 6.11 1.46
C TRP A 683 14.10 7.35 2.25
N TYR A 684 14.37 7.34 3.55
CA TYR A 684 14.08 8.47 4.46
C TYR A 684 15.37 8.96 5.10
N PHE A 685 15.96 10.01 4.53
CA PHE A 685 17.14 10.70 5.06
C PHE A 685 16.80 12.11 5.55
N ASP A 686 15.54 12.35 5.84
CA ASP A 686 14.99 13.63 6.25
C ASP A 686 14.74 13.69 7.78
N PHE A 687 15.83 13.48 8.54
CA PHE A 687 15.87 13.52 10.00
C PHE A 687 16.87 14.56 10.54
#